data_38f4b6b3b7f3520115947070ac3a4d4c
#
_entry.id   38f4b6b3b7f3520115947070ac3a4d4c
#
_cell.length_a   1.000
_cell.length_b   1.000
_cell.length_c   1.000
_cell.angle_alpha   90.00
_cell.angle_beta   90.00
_cell.angle_gamma   90.00
#
_symmetry.space_group_name_H-M   'P 1'
#
loop_
_entity.id
_entity.type
_entity.pdbx_description
1 polymer ?
#
loop_
_entity_poly.entity_id
_entity_poly.type
_entity_poly.pdbx_seq_one_letter_code
_entity_poly.pdbx_strand_id
1 'polypeptide(L)'
;MKKLLFFIIVAIAQVNTLQADDVSVEQALQVARQFAIEQSSRSGMQKAPSAIAPSLAYTVKSLQNNDTHNEASLQNNDTHNNVYVINLGEEQGFVVVSGETGTTAAVLGYCDQGTFSYDDAPCNLKALLQQYAGQIDYLRENRNLTPRSSLLAPRSSSSVIGNVVVEPFVTTKWNQGTPFNDLCPMLDGKTHTVTGCTATAMAQIMAYWKYPRQGRGQHSYSYNSGVINTVTYSADFSQSFYNWDNMLDNYDGDYTEEQGAAVALLMKDAGYALNSRWGSGSLGTGGSRSPEEALAMNFDYNPDSIRTIGMGDANFIEQLKRELDARRPIFFSAHITWYPTNAHAMVIDGYTDNDYFHVNFGWSGDYDGYYLLTNFYNGSAIVGILPARSINLNGLYFTTAEQTATLSYSDVEGVADVPETIEAEGKTYTVESVAKKALLENTKTTQINLPGTIKSIGERAFYDCTNLTAVTAPQRSDLGYTSNSLPESLTTMGEYAFGLCKNLKNITLPSSLERVPDYAFYWCEGLEQVIIRSKTVGVMAFCTYNRDLNLRVYSYAEELCDSAFFNTVVKQMYFYNTKHIGIRSVGGLNYVSLQDIETIGECQLTGADATFVLGPNAPIQTLRYNSPFSGLEKSIIIDSENPNFVCIDNVVYNKAKTELMLCPKYYDKKTPWGEGWQYSSQPRYDLEVPATVKRIQDFALIMTPLIELTIPATVEEIGVFNIRGGVNVYNYATTPQPIHLMSELHPLHPYHDAVDAYLSTPLTGTLHVPAGCKEAYAAADVWKNFSNIVDDLSPMPTGIEEESQLHDVRLCQTERGIDVTGLAPHTTVALYSPSGILMATATATADGRAKIDLPTSQAIYILKVGEATFKLRTKK
;
A
#
# COMPACT_ATOMS: atom_id res chain seq x y z
N MET A 1 17.40 -41.48 -46.93
CA MET A 1 17.53 -40.42 -45.90
C MET A 1 18.06 -39.07 -46.36
N LYS A 2 18.79 -38.95 -47.47
CA LYS A 2 19.27 -37.63 -47.99
C LYS A 2 18.27 -36.85 -48.86
N LYS A 3 17.17 -37.46 -49.31
CA LYS A 3 16.10 -36.76 -50.07
C LYS A 3 14.95 -36.23 -49.19
N LEU A 4 14.86 -36.68 -47.94
CA LEU A 4 13.85 -36.18 -46.98
C LEU A 4 14.35 -34.93 -46.25
N LEU A 5 15.68 -34.73 -46.18
CA LEU A 5 16.27 -33.54 -45.53
C LEU A 5 16.22 -32.29 -46.42
N PHE A 6 16.09 -32.48 -47.77
CA PHE A 6 16.02 -31.37 -48.70
C PHE A 6 14.62 -30.73 -48.81
N PHE A 7 13.57 -31.51 -48.51
CA PHE A 7 12.18 -31.00 -48.45
C PHE A 7 11.86 -30.29 -47.13
N ILE A 8 12.57 -30.61 -46.06
CA ILE A 8 12.41 -29.92 -44.75
C ILE A 8 13.16 -28.56 -44.73
N ILE A 9 14.25 -28.43 -45.50
CA ILE A 9 15.03 -27.18 -45.63
C ILE A 9 14.35 -26.17 -46.55
N VAL A 10 13.54 -26.61 -47.53
CA VAL A 10 12.78 -25.69 -48.42
C VAL A 10 11.44 -25.25 -47.79
N ALA A 11 10.91 -26.00 -46.82
CA ALA A 11 9.70 -25.60 -46.06
C ALA A 11 9.98 -24.63 -44.92
N ILE A 12 11.25 -24.44 -44.52
CA ILE A 12 11.64 -23.48 -43.46
C ILE A 12 12.04 -22.11 -44.04
N ALA A 13 12.13 -21.97 -45.38
CA ALA A 13 12.57 -20.73 -46.05
C ALA A 13 11.43 -19.84 -46.58
N GLN A 14 10.19 -20.05 -46.11
CA GLN A 14 9.08 -19.11 -46.35
C GLN A 14 8.32 -18.81 -45.07
N VAL A 15 9.05 -18.51 -44.01
CA VAL A 15 8.54 -17.53 -43.04
C VAL A 15 8.83 -16.17 -43.65
N ASN A 16 7.91 -15.72 -44.53
CA ASN A 16 7.86 -14.30 -44.85
C ASN A 16 7.80 -13.54 -43.53
N THR A 17 8.90 -12.94 -43.13
CA THR A 17 8.86 -11.79 -42.27
C THR A 17 7.98 -10.79 -42.97
N LEU A 18 6.73 -10.63 -42.52
CA LEU A 18 5.87 -9.49 -42.88
C LEU A 18 6.67 -8.26 -42.46
N GLN A 19 7.39 -7.70 -43.44
CA GLN A 19 8.09 -6.44 -43.26
C GLN A 19 6.96 -5.40 -43.19
N ALA A 20 6.89 -4.66 -42.11
CA ALA A 20 5.90 -3.62 -41.93
C ALA A 20 6.25 -2.48 -42.89
N ASP A 21 5.34 -2.15 -43.80
CA ASP A 21 5.51 -1.12 -44.83
C ASP A 21 4.43 -0.03 -44.70
N ASP A 22 4.77 1.19 -45.01
CA ASP A 22 3.84 2.31 -45.04
C ASP A 22 2.74 2.10 -46.09
N VAL A 23 1.50 2.38 -45.72
CA VAL A 23 0.33 2.36 -46.60
C VAL A 23 0.17 3.73 -47.23
N SER A 24 0.09 3.80 -48.57
CA SER A 24 -0.20 5.05 -49.28
C SER A 24 -1.70 5.41 -49.21
N VAL A 25 -2.02 6.66 -49.50
CA VAL A 25 -3.43 7.14 -49.61
C VAL A 25 -4.20 6.28 -50.63
N GLU A 26 -3.61 5.99 -51.78
CA GLU A 26 -4.25 5.17 -52.81
C GLU A 26 -4.56 3.73 -52.33
N GLN A 27 -3.63 3.13 -51.59
CA GLN A 27 -3.83 1.82 -51.02
C GLN A 27 -4.92 1.86 -49.93
N ALA A 28 -4.95 2.91 -49.05
CA ALA A 28 -5.97 3.08 -48.04
C ALA A 28 -7.39 3.26 -48.67
N LEU A 29 -7.50 4.03 -49.76
CA LEU A 29 -8.73 4.16 -50.55
C LEU A 29 -9.19 2.83 -51.16
N GLN A 30 -8.25 1.98 -51.64
CA GLN A 30 -8.54 0.63 -52.11
C GLN A 30 -9.06 -0.28 -51.00
N VAL A 31 -8.42 -0.27 -49.82
CA VAL A 31 -8.86 -1.00 -48.63
C VAL A 31 -10.30 -0.59 -48.27
N ALA A 32 -10.57 0.72 -48.17
CA ALA A 32 -11.89 1.23 -47.84
C ALA A 32 -12.94 0.82 -48.85
N ARG A 33 -12.62 0.86 -50.18
CA ARG A 33 -13.52 0.40 -51.24
C ARG A 33 -13.83 -1.07 -51.16
N GLN A 34 -12.80 -1.90 -50.99
CA GLN A 34 -12.95 -3.37 -50.86
C GLN A 34 -13.81 -3.70 -49.67
N PHE A 35 -13.49 -3.07 -48.49
CA PHE A 35 -14.26 -3.22 -47.27
C PHE A 35 -15.76 -2.88 -47.50
N ALA A 36 -16.08 -1.75 -48.10
CA ALA A 36 -17.45 -1.34 -48.33
C ALA A 36 -18.25 -2.28 -49.26
N ILE A 37 -17.57 -2.87 -50.28
CA ILE A 37 -18.17 -3.89 -51.19
C ILE A 37 -18.47 -5.15 -50.39
N GLU A 38 -17.53 -5.64 -49.63
CA GLU A 38 -17.66 -6.87 -48.85
C GLU A 38 -18.72 -6.73 -47.74
N GLN A 39 -18.75 -5.60 -47.03
CA GLN A 39 -19.74 -5.29 -46.00
C GLN A 39 -21.16 -5.19 -46.57
N SER A 40 -21.33 -4.52 -47.69
CA SER A 40 -22.61 -4.41 -48.39
C SER A 40 -23.15 -5.78 -48.87
N SER A 41 -22.26 -6.68 -49.24
CA SER A 41 -22.64 -8.04 -49.67
C SER A 41 -23.15 -8.88 -48.48
N ARG A 42 -22.64 -8.63 -47.25
CA ARG A 42 -23.06 -9.36 -46.08
C ARG A 42 -24.35 -8.82 -45.46
N SER A 43 -24.58 -7.51 -45.50
CA SER A 43 -25.77 -6.88 -44.91
C SER A 43 -27.05 -7.08 -45.75
N GLY A 44 -26.95 -7.79 -46.87
CA GLY A 44 -28.10 -8.01 -47.80
C GLY A 44 -28.52 -6.72 -48.55
N MET A 45 -27.89 -5.59 -48.26
CA MET A 45 -28.05 -4.35 -49.01
C MET A 45 -27.04 -4.35 -50.16
N GLN A 46 -27.45 -4.86 -51.34
CA GLN A 46 -26.63 -4.74 -52.54
C GLN A 46 -26.56 -3.28 -52.98
N LYS A 47 -25.63 -2.52 -52.36
CA LYS A 47 -25.24 -1.22 -52.94
C LYS A 47 -24.42 -1.51 -54.18
N ALA A 48 -24.80 -0.93 -55.33
CA ALA A 48 -24.04 -1.07 -56.57
C ALA A 48 -22.60 -0.63 -56.32
N PRO A 49 -21.56 -1.38 -56.72
CA PRO A 49 -20.15 -1.02 -56.51
C PRO A 49 -19.80 0.36 -57.09
N SER A 50 -20.55 0.86 -58.05
CA SER A 50 -20.45 2.18 -58.69
C SER A 50 -20.94 3.33 -57.79
N ALA A 51 -21.71 3.04 -56.74
CA ALA A 51 -22.21 4.06 -55.78
C ALA A 51 -21.20 4.28 -54.63
N ILE A 52 -20.21 3.45 -54.47
CA ILE A 52 -19.17 3.58 -53.42
C ILE A 52 -18.03 4.44 -53.99
N ALA A 53 -17.96 5.69 -53.53
CA ALA A 53 -16.95 6.69 -53.95
C ALA A 53 -16.08 7.10 -52.74
N PRO A 54 -15.10 6.27 -52.32
CA PRO A 54 -14.28 6.58 -51.17
C PRO A 54 -13.45 7.85 -51.38
N SER A 55 -13.46 8.74 -50.39
CA SER A 55 -12.67 9.95 -50.38
C SER A 55 -11.94 10.11 -49.07
N LEU A 56 -10.70 10.56 -49.11
CA LEU A 56 -9.93 10.84 -47.90
C LEU A 56 -10.55 12.02 -47.16
N ALA A 57 -11.00 11.76 -45.93
CA ALA A 57 -11.57 12.77 -45.07
C ALA A 57 -10.51 13.39 -44.15
N TYR A 58 -9.62 12.53 -43.57
CA TYR A 58 -8.59 12.98 -42.64
C TYR A 58 -7.44 12.01 -42.55
N THR A 59 -6.26 12.54 -42.15
CA THR A 59 -5.08 11.74 -41.89
C THR A 59 -4.52 12.08 -40.53
N VAL A 60 -4.37 11.08 -39.69
CA VAL A 60 -3.69 11.23 -38.38
C VAL A 60 -2.20 10.93 -38.58
N LYS A 61 -1.39 11.90 -38.25
CA LYS A 61 0.09 11.80 -38.39
C LYS A 61 0.73 11.35 -37.09
N SER A 62 1.98 10.88 -37.20
CA SER A 62 2.84 10.57 -36.05
C SER A 62 2.98 11.73 -35.09
N LEU A 63 2.85 11.45 -33.80
CA LEU A 63 3.13 12.40 -32.72
C LEU A 63 4.61 12.27 -32.34
N GLN A 64 5.50 13.07 -32.92
CA GLN A 64 6.88 13.15 -32.39
C GLN A 64 6.87 13.75 -30.98
N ASN A 65 7.52 13.04 -30.05
CA ASN A 65 7.83 13.52 -28.70
C ASN A 65 8.70 14.79 -28.78
N ASN A 66 8.11 15.96 -28.70
CA ASN A 66 8.83 17.14 -28.24
C ASN A 66 7.91 18.00 -27.36
N ASP A 67 8.44 18.27 -26.20
CA ASP A 67 7.91 19.07 -25.10
C ASP A 67 7.16 20.35 -25.50
N THR A 68 6.11 20.61 -24.66
CA THR A 68 5.58 21.92 -24.27
C THR A 68 4.92 22.83 -25.32
N HIS A 69 3.63 23.03 -25.11
CA HIS A 69 2.89 24.32 -25.30
C HIS A 69 3.24 25.15 -26.53
N ASN A 70 2.93 24.68 -27.78
CA ASN A 70 2.60 25.59 -28.86
C ASN A 70 2.04 24.81 -30.08
N GLU A 71 0.76 24.98 -30.37
CA GLU A 71 0.13 24.46 -31.59
C GLU A 71 0.67 25.10 -32.92
N ALA A 72 1.64 25.99 -32.81
CA ALA A 72 2.18 26.74 -33.94
C ALA A 72 3.51 26.23 -34.53
N SER A 73 4.10 25.14 -34.01
CA SER A 73 5.47 24.68 -34.45
C SER A 73 5.51 23.33 -35.17
N LEU A 74 4.40 22.86 -35.74
CA LEU A 74 4.38 21.62 -36.55
C LEU A 74 4.87 21.88 -37.99
N GLN A 75 6.11 22.28 -38.12
CA GLN A 75 6.83 22.19 -39.39
C GLN A 75 8.18 21.54 -39.14
N ASN A 76 8.24 20.19 -39.26
CA ASN A 76 9.48 19.55 -39.76
C ASN A 76 9.24 18.13 -40.30
N ASN A 77 9.90 17.87 -41.38
CA ASN A 77 9.94 16.74 -42.29
C ASN A 77 10.24 15.40 -41.61
N ASP A 78 9.33 14.49 -41.74
CA ASP A 78 9.29 13.01 -41.60
C ASP A 78 8.06 12.56 -40.80
N THR A 79 6.89 13.13 -41.14
CA THR A 79 5.64 12.68 -40.54
C THR A 79 5.03 11.59 -41.42
N HIS A 80 5.15 10.34 -40.98
CA HIS A 80 4.39 9.23 -41.54
C HIS A 80 2.88 9.41 -41.29
N ASN A 81 2.09 8.98 -42.25
CA ASN A 81 0.66 8.90 -42.09
C ASN A 81 0.32 7.61 -41.34
N ASN A 82 -0.19 7.70 -40.13
CA ASN A 82 -0.42 6.56 -39.27
C ASN A 82 -1.84 5.99 -39.43
N VAL A 83 -2.81 6.85 -39.62
CA VAL A 83 -4.22 6.47 -39.75
C VAL A 83 -4.87 7.31 -40.83
N TYR A 84 -5.67 6.67 -41.65
CA TYR A 84 -6.52 7.33 -42.66
C TYR A 84 -8.00 7.17 -42.27
N VAL A 85 -8.75 8.26 -42.30
CA VAL A 85 -10.20 8.23 -42.19
C VAL A 85 -10.77 8.52 -43.57
N ILE A 86 -11.57 7.61 -44.08
CA ILE A 86 -12.04 7.61 -45.46
C ILE A 86 -13.56 7.57 -45.46
N ASN A 87 -14.21 8.60 -45.97
CA ASN A 87 -15.64 8.63 -46.22
C ASN A 87 -16.00 7.71 -47.38
N LEU A 88 -17.06 6.92 -47.27
CA LEU A 88 -17.51 5.97 -48.28
C LEU A 88 -18.42 6.56 -49.33
N GLY A 89 -18.91 7.78 -49.11
CA GLY A 89 -19.82 8.55 -49.91
C GLY A 89 -20.57 9.57 -49.04
N GLU A 90 -21.45 10.37 -49.66
CA GLU A 90 -22.29 11.31 -48.90
C GLU A 90 -23.27 10.53 -48.04
N GLU A 91 -23.25 10.78 -46.70
CA GLU A 91 -24.08 10.10 -45.69
C GLU A 91 -23.98 8.53 -45.67
N GLN A 92 -22.87 7.97 -46.19
CA GLN A 92 -22.71 6.51 -46.30
C GLN A 92 -21.75 5.93 -45.29
N GLY A 93 -21.37 6.71 -44.30
CA GLY A 93 -20.42 6.32 -43.27
C GLY A 93 -18.95 6.50 -43.68
N PHE A 94 -18.06 6.03 -42.81
CA PHE A 94 -16.62 6.14 -43.01
C PHE A 94 -15.88 4.89 -42.47
N VAL A 95 -14.65 4.73 -42.93
CA VAL A 95 -13.77 3.65 -42.53
C VAL A 95 -12.45 4.24 -42.00
N VAL A 96 -11.98 3.70 -40.90
CA VAL A 96 -10.64 4.00 -40.32
C VAL A 96 -9.67 2.94 -40.80
N VAL A 97 -8.66 3.34 -41.57
CA VAL A 97 -7.67 2.45 -42.18
C VAL A 97 -6.29 2.69 -41.57
N SER A 98 -5.59 1.59 -41.26
CA SER A 98 -4.20 1.66 -40.76
C SER A 98 -3.25 2.21 -41.83
N GLY A 99 -2.33 3.08 -41.47
CA GLY A 99 -1.23 3.56 -42.26
C GLY A 99 0.00 2.62 -42.31
N GLU A 100 -0.12 1.40 -41.76
CA GLU A 100 0.94 0.42 -41.62
C GLU A 100 0.41 -0.98 -41.91
N THR A 101 1.13 -1.74 -42.80
CA THR A 101 0.73 -3.10 -43.18
C THR A 101 0.96 -4.14 -42.07
N GLY A 102 1.85 -3.85 -41.12
CA GLY A 102 2.18 -4.73 -39.98
C GLY A 102 1.17 -4.74 -38.84
N THR A 103 0.06 -4.03 -38.95
CA THR A 103 -1.01 -4.02 -37.95
C THR A 103 -1.86 -5.29 -38.00
N THR A 104 -2.54 -5.61 -36.89
CA THR A 104 -3.41 -6.81 -36.77
C THR A 104 -4.59 -6.81 -37.73
N ALA A 105 -5.03 -5.62 -38.17
CA ALA A 105 -6.10 -5.44 -39.14
C ALA A 105 -5.82 -4.20 -39.99
N ALA A 106 -6.16 -4.25 -41.28
CA ALA A 106 -6.07 -3.09 -42.15
C ALA A 106 -7.16 -2.05 -41.84
N VAL A 107 -8.35 -2.49 -41.43
CA VAL A 107 -9.45 -1.64 -40.98
C VAL A 107 -9.41 -1.61 -39.45
N LEU A 108 -9.37 -0.42 -38.86
CA LEU A 108 -9.32 -0.19 -37.40
C LEU A 108 -10.69 0.14 -36.82
N GLY A 109 -11.60 0.66 -37.64
CA GLY A 109 -12.95 1.01 -37.24
C GLY A 109 -13.84 1.37 -38.44
N TYR A 110 -15.15 1.38 -38.21
CA TYR A 110 -16.16 1.62 -39.21
C TYR A 110 -17.44 2.17 -38.58
N CYS A 111 -17.98 3.20 -39.24
CA CYS A 111 -19.32 3.71 -39.00
C CYS A 111 -20.12 3.59 -40.31
N ASP A 112 -21.39 3.17 -40.26
CA ASP A 112 -22.22 2.92 -41.44
C ASP A 112 -23.11 4.09 -41.77
N GLN A 113 -23.07 5.19 -41.07
CA GLN A 113 -23.89 6.36 -41.21
C GLN A 113 -23.07 7.66 -41.20
N GLY A 114 -23.62 8.71 -41.74
CA GLY A 114 -23.04 10.03 -41.73
C GLY A 114 -21.82 10.21 -42.61
N THR A 115 -21.14 11.31 -42.42
CA THR A 115 -19.92 11.71 -43.12
C THR A 115 -18.92 12.21 -42.09
N PHE A 116 -17.71 11.67 -42.05
CA PHE A 116 -16.71 12.09 -41.13
C PHE A 116 -16.18 13.49 -41.44
N SER A 117 -16.18 14.36 -40.43
CA SER A 117 -15.51 15.65 -40.39
C SER A 117 -14.63 15.69 -39.12
N TYR A 118 -13.36 15.99 -39.26
CA TYR A 118 -12.46 16.00 -38.08
C TYR A 118 -12.81 17.14 -37.12
N ASP A 119 -13.20 18.29 -37.63
CA ASP A 119 -13.54 19.44 -36.78
C ASP A 119 -14.80 19.18 -35.93
N ASP A 120 -15.77 18.46 -36.48
CA ASP A 120 -17.04 18.13 -35.83
C ASP A 120 -16.94 16.82 -35.03
N ALA A 121 -15.92 15.99 -35.27
CA ALA A 121 -15.77 14.70 -34.62
C ALA A 121 -15.62 14.87 -33.11
N PRO A 122 -16.27 13.99 -32.33
CA PRO A 122 -16.18 13.98 -30.86
C PRO A 122 -14.75 13.80 -30.36
N CYS A 123 -14.48 14.44 -29.22
CA CYS A 123 -13.14 14.41 -28.63
C CYS A 123 -12.67 12.97 -28.27
N ASN A 124 -13.61 12.09 -27.89
CA ASN A 124 -13.34 10.68 -27.62
C ASN A 124 -12.98 9.89 -28.90
N LEU A 125 -13.62 10.16 -30.06
CA LEU A 125 -13.23 9.59 -31.33
C LEU A 125 -11.86 10.13 -31.81
N LYS A 126 -11.65 11.46 -31.71
CA LYS A 126 -10.32 12.06 -31.97
C LYS A 126 -9.21 11.39 -31.15
N ALA A 127 -9.50 11.10 -29.88
CA ALA A 127 -8.66 10.38 -28.97
C ALA A 127 -8.36 8.95 -29.46
N LEU A 128 -9.38 8.21 -29.84
CA LEU A 128 -9.24 6.86 -30.38
C LEU A 128 -8.35 6.83 -31.62
N LEU A 129 -8.57 7.76 -32.55
CA LEU A 129 -7.75 7.87 -33.77
C LEU A 129 -6.29 8.18 -33.45
N GLN A 130 -6.01 9.04 -32.48
CA GLN A 130 -4.65 9.33 -32.04
C GLN A 130 -3.97 8.16 -31.33
N GLN A 131 -4.73 7.35 -30.61
CA GLN A 131 -4.20 6.13 -30.00
C GLN A 131 -3.80 5.11 -31.06
N TYR A 132 -4.61 4.92 -32.09
CA TYR A 132 -4.21 4.09 -33.22
C TYR A 132 -2.89 4.61 -33.85
N ALA A 133 -2.77 5.93 -34.01
CA ALA A 133 -1.56 6.52 -34.55
C ALA A 133 -0.33 6.26 -33.66
N GLY A 134 -0.45 6.44 -32.36
CA GLY A 134 0.65 6.19 -31.42
C GLY A 134 1.11 4.73 -31.37
N GLN A 135 0.19 3.79 -31.59
CA GLN A 135 0.53 2.37 -31.66
C GLN A 135 1.27 2.02 -32.95
N ILE A 136 0.84 2.63 -34.04
CA ILE A 136 1.53 2.46 -35.31
C ILE A 136 2.96 3.02 -35.22
N ASP A 137 3.15 4.13 -34.51
CA ASP A 137 4.49 4.66 -34.23
C ASP A 137 5.30 3.65 -33.41
N TYR A 138 4.73 3.11 -32.34
CA TYR A 138 5.38 2.09 -31.53
C TYR A 138 5.77 0.84 -32.34
N LEU A 139 4.89 0.36 -33.23
CA LEU A 139 5.20 -0.77 -34.10
C LEU A 139 6.36 -0.46 -35.07
N ARG A 140 6.41 0.76 -35.60
CA ARG A 140 7.50 1.21 -36.47
C ARG A 140 8.83 1.31 -35.75
N GLU A 141 8.86 1.86 -34.55
CA GLU A 141 10.07 1.99 -33.74
C GLU A 141 10.62 0.64 -33.26
N ASN A 142 9.73 -0.34 -33.06
CA ASN A 142 10.05 -1.64 -32.50
C ASN A 142 9.99 -2.78 -33.54
N ARG A 143 10.16 -2.50 -34.78
CA ARG A 143 10.12 -3.47 -35.94
C ARG A 143 10.94 -4.75 -35.71
N ASN A 144 11.97 -4.70 -34.88
CA ASN A 144 12.87 -5.83 -34.58
C ASN A 144 12.50 -6.61 -33.31
N LEU A 145 11.47 -6.19 -32.58
CA LEU A 145 11.01 -6.89 -31.38
C LEU A 145 9.91 -7.87 -31.77
N THR A 146 10.17 -9.16 -31.62
CA THR A 146 9.13 -10.19 -31.65
C THR A 146 8.03 -9.82 -30.67
N PRO A 147 6.75 -9.88 -31.04
CA PRO A 147 5.64 -9.53 -30.15
C PRO A 147 5.73 -10.34 -28.85
N ARG A 148 5.91 -9.66 -27.73
CA ARG A 148 6.06 -10.30 -26.40
C ARG A 148 4.76 -10.78 -25.78
N SER A 149 3.63 -10.69 -26.47
CA SER A 149 2.36 -11.19 -25.96
C SER A 149 1.50 -11.78 -27.06
N SER A 150 0.76 -12.81 -26.72
CA SER A 150 -0.30 -13.42 -27.53
C SER A 150 -1.44 -12.46 -27.93
N LEU A 151 -1.37 -11.19 -27.51
CA LEU A 151 -2.29 -10.12 -27.86
C LEU A 151 -2.04 -9.53 -29.25
N LEU A 152 -0.84 -9.74 -29.82
CA LEU A 152 -0.43 -9.22 -31.13
C LEU A 152 -0.25 -10.32 -32.19
N ALA A 153 -0.73 -11.55 -31.93
CA ALA A 153 -0.72 -12.59 -32.93
C ALA A 153 -1.64 -12.19 -34.11
N PRO A 154 -1.20 -12.29 -35.37
CA PRO A 154 -2.03 -11.98 -36.51
C PRO A 154 -3.24 -12.91 -36.52
N ARG A 155 -4.40 -12.40 -36.16
CA ARG A 155 -5.69 -13.07 -36.32
C ARG A 155 -6.21 -12.68 -37.68
N SER A 156 -6.15 -13.58 -38.63
CA SER A 156 -6.70 -13.57 -39.99
C SER A 156 -6.52 -12.26 -40.77
N SER A 157 -6.02 -12.39 -41.99
CA SER A 157 -5.88 -11.33 -43.02
C SER A 157 -7.23 -10.80 -43.54
N SER A 158 -8.29 -10.82 -42.76
CA SER A 158 -9.61 -10.33 -43.14
C SER A 158 -9.63 -8.80 -42.99
N SER A 159 -9.83 -8.12 -44.13
CA SER A 159 -10.11 -6.69 -44.20
C SER A 159 -11.56 -6.36 -43.84
N VAL A 160 -12.31 -7.27 -43.23
CA VAL A 160 -13.76 -7.16 -43.05
C VAL A 160 -14.08 -7.27 -41.57
N ILE A 161 -15.01 -6.42 -41.10
CA ILE A 161 -15.64 -6.60 -39.80
C ILE A 161 -16.38 -7.93 -39.80
N GLY A 162 -16.18 -8.74 -38.76
CA GLY A 162 -16.79 -10.05 -38.65
C GLY A 162 -18.31 -10.05 -38.54
N ASN A 163 -18.88 -11.22 -38.32
CA ASN A 163 -20.31 -11.29 -38.07
C ASN A 163 -20.61 -10.67 -36.70
N VAL A 164 -21.70 -9.90 -36.62
CA VAL A 164 -22.18 -9.39 -35.35
C VAL A 164 -22.62 -10.57 -34.47
N VAL A 165 -22.03 -10.69 -33.28
CA VAL A 165 -22.38 -11.69 -32.28
C VAL A 165 -23.42 -11.12 -31.33
N VAL A 166 -23.21 -9.87 -30.89
CA VAL A 166 -24.17 -9.14 -30.10
C VAL A 166 -24.46 -7.81 -30.79
N GLU A 167 -25.72 -7.65 -31.24
CA GLU A 167 -26.20 -6.38 -31.79
C GLU A 167 -26.18 -5.30 -30.72
N PRO A 168 -25.91 -4.02 -31.10
CA PRO A 168 -26.03 -2.89 -30.22
C PRO A 168 -27.41 -2.82 -29.55
N PHE A 169 -27.41 -2.64 -28.23
CA PHE A 169 -28.67 -2.70 -27.48
C PHE A 169 -28.95 -1.45 -26.61
N VAL A 170 -28.02 -0.51 -26.53
CA VAL A 170 -28.27 0.82 -25.95
C VAL A 170 -28.84 1.72 -27.03
N THR A 171 -30.14 2.05 -26.91
CA THR A 171 -30.87 2.76 -27.93
C THR A 171 -30.72 4.29 -27.87
N THR A 172 -30.23 4.81 -26.75
CA THR A 172 -30.08 6.24 -26.51
C THR A 172 -28.96 6.83 -27.39
N LYS A 173 -29.34 7.90 -28.08
CA LYS A 173 -28.46 8.75 -28.90
C LYS A 173 -28.32 10.12 -28.23
N TRP A 174 -27.75 10.11 -27.04
CA TRP A 174 -27.66 11.29 -26.21
C TRP A 174 -26.42 12.12 -26.50
N ASN A 175 -26.47 13.41 -26.14
CA ASN A 175 -25.44 14.41 -26.40
C ASN A 175 -25.07 15.12 -25.07
N GLN A 176 -24.19 16.11 -25.15
CA GLN A 176 -23.69 16.87 -24.00
C GLN A 176 -24.20 18.33 -23.97
N GLY A 177 -24.86 18.79 -25.00
CA GLY A 177 -25.49 20.11 -25.12
C GLY A 177 -26.98 20.10 -24.74
N THR A 178 -27.72 21.12 -25.13
CA THR A 178 -29.19 21.21 -24.94
C THR A 178 -29.91 20.02 -25.60
N PRO A 179 -30.92 19.39 -24.94
CA PRO A 179 -31.45 19.72 -23.60
C PRO A 179 -30.70 19.08 -22.45
N PHE A 180 -29.72 18.27 -22.71
CA PHE A 180 -29.03 17.44 -21.69
C PHE A 180 -28.33 18.28 -20.61
N ASN A 181 -27.83 19.46 -20.97
CA ASN A 181 -27.12 20.34 -20.06
C ASN A 181 -27.94 21.48 -19.46
N ASP A 182 -29.25 21.56 -19.72
CA ASP A 182 -30.09 22.68 -19.31
C ASP A 182 -30.17 22.91 -17.78
N LEU A 183 -29.83 21.91 -16.99
CA LEU A 183 -29.70 22.00 -15.53
C LEU A 183 -28.24 21.97 -15.02
N CYS A 184 -27.26 21.91 -15.91
CA CYS A 184 -25.85 22.03 -15.54
C CYS A 184 -25.48 23.44 -15.08
N PRO A 185 -24.43 23.61 -14.24
CA PRO A 185 -24.02 24.95 -13.79
C PRO A 185 -23.72 25.91 -14.91
N MET A 186 -23.97 27.19 -14.66
CA MET A 186 -23.59 28.30 -15.57
C MET A 186 -22.26 28.89 -15.07
N LEU A 187 -21.23 28.97 -15.93
CA LEU A 187 -19.94 29.57 -15.58
C LEU A 187 -19.96 31.10 -15.64
N ASP A 188 -20.69 31.65 -16.60
CA ASP A 188 -20.75 33.06 -16.90
C ASP A 188 -22.14 33.69 -16.62
N GLY A 189 -23.03 32.90 -16.02
CA GLY A 189 -24.43 33.28 -15.77
C GLY A 189 -25.30 33.38 -17.04
N LYS A 190 -24.81 32.90 -18.20
CA LYS A 190 -25.52 32.93 -19.48
C LYS A 190 -25.57 31.61 -20.22
N THR A 191 -24.47 30.82 -20.12
CA THR A 191 -24.31 29.59 -20.87
C THR A 191 -24.10 28.43 -19.92
N HIS A 192 -24.89 27.38 -20.06
CA HIS A 192 -24.68 26.14 -19.31
C HIS A 192 -23.40 25.43 -19.75
N THR A 193 -22.71 24.84 -18.81
CA THR A 193 -21.58 23.95 -19.10
C THR A 193 -22.08 22.69 -19.81
N VAL A 194 -21.22 22.03 -20.57
CA VAL A 194 -21.57 20.71 -21.12
C VAL A 194 -21.63 19.64 -20.00
N THR A 195 -22.40 18.58 -20.21
CA THR A 195 -22.54 17.48 -19.24
C THR A 195 -21.23 16.73 -19.00
N GLY A 196 -20.41 16.60 -20.05
CA GLY A 196 -19.16 15.79 -20.04
C GLY A 196 -19.41 14.33 -20.42
N CYS A 197 -18.43 13.75 -21.11
CA CYS A 197 -18.53 12.37 -21.64
C CYS A 197 -18.77 11.32 -20.55
N THR A 198 -18.17 11.48 -19.37
CA THR A 198 -18.31 10.55 -18.24
C THR A 198 -19.75 10.49 -17.72
N ALA A 199 -20.37 11.68 -17.52
CA ALA A 199 -21.76 11.76 -17.07
C ALA A 199 -22.71 11.25 -18.15
N THR A 200 -22.46 11.57 -19.42
CA THR A 200 -23.28 11.11 -20.55
C THR A 200 -23.25 9.60 -20.71
N ALA A 201 -22.06 8.99 -20.70
CA ALA A 201 -21.92 7.54 -20.78
C ALA A 201 -22.59 6.81 -19.60
N MET A 202 -22.40 7.32 -18.37
CA MET A 202 -23.06 6.78 -17.18
C MET A 202 -24.59 6.91 -17.29
N ALA A 203 -25.10 8.06 -17.71
CA ALA A 203 -26.55 8.31 -17.84
C ALA A 203 -27.19 7.41 -18.92
N GLN A 204 -26.52 7.14 -20.04
CA GLN A 204 -27.01 6.22 -21.09
C GLN A 204 -27.12 4.78 -20.56
N ILE A 205 -26.15 4.33 -19.73
CA ILE A 205 -26.23 3.01 -19.07
C ILE A 205 -27.42 2.98 -18.10
N MET A 206 -27.64 4.06 -17.32
CA MET A 206 -28.79 4.15 -16.43
C MET A 206 -30.12 4.15 -17.21
N ALA A 207 -30.18 4.82 -18.37
CA ALA A 207 -31.33 4.81 -19.23
C ALA A 207 -31.64 3.43 -19.81
N TYR A 208 -30.63 2.66 -20.22
CA TYR A 208 -30.81 1.26 -20.63
C TYR A 208 -31.52 0.43 -19.57
N TRP A 209 -31.11 0.57 -18.29
CA TRP A 209 -31.74 -0.13 -17.18
C TRP A 209 -33.06 0.50 -16.74
N LYS A 210 -33.38 1.72 -17.13
CA LYS A 210 -34.47 2.57 -16.60
C LYS A 210 -34.46 2.57 -15.06
N TYR A 211 -33.28 2.82 -14.50
CA TYR A 211 -33.04 2.67 -13.06
C TYR A 211 -31.96 3.65 -12.56
N PRO A 212 -32.08 4.15 -11.29
CA PRO A 212 -33.21 3.96 -10.36
C PRO A 212 -34.41 4.88 -10.69
N ARG A 213 -35.53 4.72 -10.00
CA ARG A 213 -36.62 5.72 -10.06
C ARG A 213 -36.34 6.95 -9.22
N GLN A 214 -35.57 6.81 -8.18
CA GLN A 214 -35.20 7.86 -7.24
C GLN A 214 -33.72 7.68 -6.87
N GLY A 215 -32.97 8.78 -6.85
CA GLY A 215 -31.61 8.77 -6.32
C GLY A 215 -31.59 8.62 -4.81
N ARG A 216 -30.40 8.45 -4.22
CA ARG A 216 -30.24 8.31 -2.78
C ARG A 216 -29.03 9.08 -2.22
N GLY A 217 -29.18 9.53 -0.99
CA GLY A 217 -28.15 10.24 -0.26
C GLY A 217 -27.90 11.67 -0.78
N GLN A 218 -26.90 12.27 -0.19
CA GLN A 218 -26.44 13.61 -0.52
C GLN A 218 -24.97 13.58 -0.87
N HIS A 219 -24.51 14.47 -1.73
CA HIS A 219 -23.12 14.62 -2.04
C HIS A 219 -22.74 16.07 -2.26
N SER A 220 -21.56 16.47 -1.80
CA SER A 220 -21.01 17.79 -2.05
C SER A 220 -19.52 17.72 -2.31
N TYR A 221 -19.03 18.57 -3.19
CA TYR A 221 -17.62 18.70 -3.50
C TYR A 221 -17.25 20.13 -3.86
N SER A 222 -15.99 20.49 -3.66
CA SER A 222 -15.49 21.81 -4.02
C SER A 222 -14.47 21.69 -5.15
N TYR A 223 -14.59 22.55 -6.13
CA TYR A 223 -13.68 22.62 -7.26
C TYR A 223 -13.13 24.03 -7.44
N ASN A 224 -11.81 24.11 -7.65
CA ASN A 224 -11.12 25.36 -7.98
C ASN A 224 -10.49 25.23 -9.37
N SER A 225 -11.01 25.96 -10.35
CA SER A 225 -10.51 25.94 -11.72
C SER A 225 -9.23 26.76 -11.93
N GLY A 226 -8.74 27.45 -10.90
CA GLY A 226 -7.63 28.42 -11.00
C GLY A 226 -8.03 29.76 -11.68
N VAL A 227 -9.19 29.81 -12.31
CA VAL A 227 -9.75 30.98 -13.01
C VAL A 227 -10.92 31.59 -12.24
N ILE A 228 -11.64 30.74 -11.52
CA ILE A 228 -12.81 31.11 -10.70
C ILE A 228 -12.48 30.73 -9.25
N ASN A 229 -12.98 31.50 -8.29
CA ASN A 229 -12.91 31.15 -6.88
C ASN A 229 -13.47 29.75 -6.65
N THR A 230 -12.99 29.06 -5.60
CA THR A 230 -13.51 27.78 -5.20
C THR A 230 -15.03 27.78 -5.12
N VAL A 231 -15.69 26.96 -5.92
CA VAL A 231 -17.15 26.78 -5.92
C VAL A 231 -17.46 25.42 -5.30
N THR A 232 -18.43 25.42 -4.38
CA THR A 232 -18.94 24.17 -3.80
C THR A 232 -20.25 23.81 -4.52
N TYR A 233 -20.29 22.59 -5.04
CA TYR A 233 -21.46 21.98 -5.66
C TYR A 233 -22.04 20.95 -4.71
N SER A 234 -23.37 20.92 -4.58
CA SER A 234 -24.07 19.95 -3.74
C SER A 234 -25.35 19.46 -4.38
N ALA A 235 -25.68 18.20 -4.19
CA ALA A 235 -26.92 17.59 -4.62
C ALA A 235 -27.49 16.70 -3.53
N ASP A 236 -28.81 16.74 -3.37
CA ASP A 236 -29.58 15.77 -2.60
C ASP A 236 -30.32 14.87 -3.57
N PHE A 237 -29.71 13.75 -3.91
CA PHE A 237 -30.25 12.80 -4.86
C PHE A 237 -31.56 12.15 -4.37
N SER A 238 -31.78 12.12 -3.05
CA SER A 238 -33.03 11.60 -2.49
C SER A 238 -34.26 12.41 -2.88
N GLN A 239 -34.06 13.65 -3.37
CA GLN A 239 -35.12 14.49 -3.90
C GLN A 239 -35.29 14.37 -5.42
N SER A 240 -34.41 13.66 -6.11
CA SER A 240 -34.43 13.49 -7.56
C SER A 240 -35.20 12.25 -7.96
N PHE A 241 -36.29 12.44 -8.71
CA PHE A 241 -37.13 11.38 -9.29
C PHE A 241 -36.91 11.32 -10.80
N TYR A 242 -36.42 10.23 -11.31
CA TYR A 242 -36.12 10.02 -12.72
C TYR A 242 -37.32 9.44 -13.43
N ASN A 243 -37.95 10.24 -14.27
CA ASN A 243 -39.09 9.83 -15.07
C ASN A 243 -38.65 9.25 -16.42
N TRP A 244 -38.32 7.92 -16.37
CA TRP A 244 -37.79 7.18 -17.51
C TRP A 244 -38.76 7.19 -18.73
N ASP A 245 -40.07 7.27 -18.49
CA ASP A 245 -41.05 7.28 -19.59
C ASP A 245 -41.07 8.61 -20.34
N ASN A 246 -40.57 9.68 -19.73
CA ASN A 246 -40.40 10.98 -20.38
C ASN A 246 -39.01 11.19 -20.99
N MET A 247 -38.08 10.26 -20.82
CA MET A 247 -36.77 10.34 -21.44
C MET A 247 -36.81 9.68 -22.81
N LEU A 248 -36.53 10.44 -23.87
CA LEU A 248 -36.49 9.93 -25.23
C LEU A 248 -35.14 9.32 -25.57
N ASP A 249 -35.13 8.34 -26.48
CA ASP A 249 -33.88 7.77 -26.98
C ASP A 249 -33.09 8.77 -27.84
N ASN A 250 -33.81 9.70 -28.52
CA ASN A 250 -33.21 10.74 -29.37
C ASN A 250 -33.92 12.07 -29.16
N TYR A 251 -33.17 13.17 -29.19
CA TYR A 251 -33.64 14.56 -29.05
C TYR A 251 -33.36 15.44 -30.28
N ASP A 252 -33.02 14.85 -31.43
CA ASP A 252 -32.80 15.62 -32.68
C ASP A 252 -34.09 16.16 -33.29
N GLY A 253 -35.26 15.68 -32.84
CA GLY A 253 -36.57 16.13 -33.26
C GLY A 253 -37.26 16.99 -32.20
N ASP A 254 -38.59 17.15 -32.38
CA ASP A 254 -39.43 17.86 -31.41
C ASP A 254 -39.54 17.05 -30.08
N TYR A 255 -39.34 17.73 -28.96
CA TYR A 255 -39.56 17.19 -27.62
C TYR A 255 -40.27 18.25 -26.75
N THR A 256 -40.97 17.77 -25.71
CA THR A 256 -41.63 18.67 -24.76
C THR A 256 -40.65 19.19 -23.70
N GLU A 257 -41.04 20.29 -23.02
CA GLU A 257 -40.26 20.82 -21.90
C GLU A 257 -40.04 19.76 -20.79
N GLU A 258 -41.07 18.94 -20.49
CA GLU A 258 -40.98 17.88 -19.49
C GLU A 258 -40.03 16.76 -19.91
N GLN A 259 -39.94 16.45 -21.20
CA GLN A 259 -38.99 15.48 -21.74
C GLN A 259 -37.56 16.00 -21.67
N GLY A 260 -37.35 17.27 -22.04
CA GLY A 260 -36.06 17.91 -21.89
C GLY A 260 -35.61 18.01 -20.42
N ALA A 261 -36.49 18.41 -19.52
CA ALA A 261 -36.22 18.53 -18.11
C ALA A 261 -35.91 17.17 -17.45
N ALA A 262 -36.55 16.09 -17.90
CA ALA A 262 -36.32 14.74 -17.35
C ALA A 262 -34.88 14.26 -17.62
N VAL A 263 -34.36 14.41 -18.84
CA VAL A 263 -33.00 14.01 -19.17
C VAL A 263 -31.97 14.97 -18.59
N ALA A 264 -32.25 16.28 -18.54
CA ALA A 264 -31.37 17.27 -17.94
C ALA A 264 -31.16 17.02 -16.43
N LEU A 265 -32.21 16.60 -15.70
CA LEU A 265 -32.10 16.23 -14.29
C LEU A 265 -31.13 15.07 -14.09
N LEU A 266 -31.30 14.02 -14.88
CA LEU A 266 -30.40 12.85 -14.79
C LEU A 266 -28.95 13.23 -15.10
N MET A 267 -28.70 13.99 -16.14
CA MET A 267 -27.39 14.43 -16.56
C MET A 267 -26.68 15.31 -15.49
N LYS A 268 -27.42 16.28 -14.95
CA LYS A 268 -26.95 17.11 -13.86
C LYS A 268 -26.54 16.26 -12.66
N ASP A 269 -27.41 15.35 -12.23
CA ASP A 269 -27.16 14.51 -11.07
C ASP A 269 -25.99 13.55 -11.32
N ALA A 270 -25.89 12.97 -12.51
CA ALA A 270 -24.73 12.16 -12.90
C ALA A 270 -23.42 12.97 -12.78
N GLY A 271 -23.43 14.22 -13.26
CA GLY A 271 -22.27 15.10 -13.16
C GLY A 271 -21.89 15.46 -11.71
N TYR A 272 -22.90 15.75 -10.87
CA TYR A 272 -22.65 16.03 -9.44
C TYR A 272 -22.12 14.79 -8.69
N ALA A 273 -22.68 13.62 -8.96
CA ALA A 273 -22.23 12.36 -8.35
C ALA A 273 -20.79 11.99 -8.70
N LEU A 274 -20.32 12.43 -9.86
CA LEU A 274 -18.97 12.20 -10.39
C LEU A 274 -17.93 13.24 -9.94
N ASN A 275 -18.32 14.30 -9.20
CA ASN A 275 -17.46 15.46 -8.92
C ASN A 275 -16.98 16.13 -10.23
N SER A 276 -17.88 16.33 -11.18
CA SER A 276 -17.52 16.88 -12.48
C SER A 276 -16.87 18.24 -12.37
N ARG A 277 -15.82 18.44 -13.17
CA ARG A 277 -15.13 19.73 -13.31
C ARG A 277 -15.85 20.52 -14.41
N TRP A 278 -16.83 21.28 -14.02
CA TRP A 278 -17.67 22.05 -14.92
C TRP A 278 -16.86 23.08 -15.72
N GLY A 279 -16.87 23.02 -17.05
CA GLY A 279 -16.12 23.89 -17.93
C GLY A 279 -16.85 24.23 -19.20
N SER A 280 -16.33 25.18 -19.99
CA SER A 280 -16.84 25.52 -21.32
C SER A 280 -16.10 24.74 -22.39
N GLY A 281 -16.84 24.18 -23.36
CA GLY A 281 -16.28 23.55 -24.56
C GLY A 281 -15.98 22.06 -24.43
N SER A 282 -15.39 21.49 -25.50
CA SER A 282 -15.14 20.08 -25.73
C SER A 282 -14.06 19.45 -24.87
N LEU A 283 -13.42 20.21 -23.99
CA LEU A 283 -12.48 19.69 -23.01
C LEU A 283 -13.28 19.03 -21.89
N GLY A 284 -13.44 17.74 -22.02
CA GLY A 284 -14.26 16.91 -21.15
C GLY A 284 -14.08 17.19 -19.68
N THR A 285 -15.18 17.36 -19.02
CA THR A 285 -15.28 17.51 -17.58
C THR A 285 -15.15 16.14 -16.93
N GLY A 286 -13.93 15.61 -16.88
CA GLY A 286 -13.67 14.41 -16.09
C GLY A 286 -13.96 14.67 -14.63
N GLY A 287 -14.70 13.79 -13.96
CA GLY A 287 -14.93 13.82 -12.53
C GLY A 287 -13.73 13.31 -11.74
N SER A 288 -13.62 13.71 -10.48
CA SER A 288 -12.63 13.14 -9.56
C SER A 288 -13.14 11.89 -8.82
N ARG A 289 -14.43 11.60 -8.92
CA ARG A 289 -15.06 10.40 -8.34
C ARG A 289 -15.37 9.38 -9.44
N SER A 290 -15.16 8.10 -9.16
CA SER A 290 -15.37 7.06 -10.16
C SER A 290 -16.86 6.82 -10.45
N PRO A 291 -17.22 6.45 -11.69
CA PRO A 291 -18.59 6.04 -12.01
C PRO A 291 -19.07 4.83 -11.20
N GLU A 292 -18.16 3.91 -10.85
CA GLU A 292 -18.43 2.78 -9.95
C GLU A 292 -18.97 3.25 -8.58
N GLU A 293 -18.32 4.27 -8.00
CA GLU A 293 -18.75 4.85 -6.73
C GLU A 293 -20.04 5.64 -6.85
N ALA A 294 -20.16 6.47 -7.87
CA ALA A 294 -21.36 7.26 -8.12
C ALA A 294 -22.61 6.37 -8.32
N LEU A 295 -22.51 5.33 -9.15
CA LEU A 295 -23.58 4.37 -9.40
C LEU A 295 -24.00 3.64 -8.13
N ALA A 296 -23.02 3.15 -7.36
CA ALA A 296 -23.29 2.39 -6.14
C ALA A 296 -23.86 3.26 -5.02
N MET A 297 -23.34 4.48 -4.82
CA MET A 297 -23.70 5.32 -3.68
C MET A 297 -24.97 6.13 -3.91
N ASN A 298 -25.15 6.66 -5.14
CA ASN A 298 -26.21 7.64 -5.40
C ASN A 298 -27.34 7.09 -6.27
N PHE A 299 -27.13 5.99 -7.00
CA PHE A 299 -28.06 5.47 -7.98
C PHE A 299 -28.47 4.01 -7.76
N ASP A 300 -28.19 3.46 -6.58
CA ASP A 300 -28.64 2.13 -6.15
C ASP A 300 -28.23 0.99 -7.11
N TYR A 301 -27.01 1.06 -7.68
CA TYR A 301 -26.40 -0.05 -8.40
C TYR A 301 -25.62 -0.96 -7.43
N ASN A 302 -25.52 -2.24 -7.78
CA ASN A 302 -24.96 -3.25 -6.88
C ASN A 302 -23.44 -3.11 -6.74
N PRO A 303 -22.92 -2.67 -5.59
CA PRO A 303 -21.49 -2.43 -5.39
C PRO A 303 -20.66 -3.72 -5.45
N ASP A 304 -21.24 -4.88 -5.18
CA ASP A 304 -20.53 -6.16 -5.20
C ASP A 304 -20.33 -6.70 -6.63
N SER A 305 -21.19 -6.29 -7.58
CA SER A 305 -21.07 -6.67 -8.98
C SER A 305 -20.21 -5.72 -9.81
N ILE A 306 -20.25 -4.43 -9.51
CA ILE A 306 -19.49 -3.41 -10.23
C ILE A 306 -18.02 -3.52 -9.94
N ARG A 307 -17.20 -3.62 -10.98
CA ARG A 307 -15.75 -3.61 -10.88
C ARG A 307 -15.09 -2.97 -12.09
N THR A 308 -13.94 -2.35 -11.85
CA THR A 308 -13.07 -1.85 -12.91
C THR A 308 -12.10 -2.94 -13.33
N ILE A 309 -11.94 -3.13 -14.64
CA ILE A 309 -10.94 -4.01 -15.25
C ILE A 309 -10.06 -3.19 -16.18
N GLY A 310 -8.76 -3.47 -16.18
CA GLY A 310 -7.76 -2.80 -17.01
C GLY A 310 -7.43 -3.61 -18.27
N MET A 311 -6.98 -2.96 -19.32
CA MET A 311 -6.57 -3.65 -20.55
C MET A 311 -5.38 -4.59 -20.36
N GLY A 312 -4.60 -4.40 -19.29
CA GLY A 312 -3.52 -5.32 -18.90
C GLY A 312 -3.99 -6.58 -18.18
N ASP A 313 -5.28 -6.66 -17.82
CA ASP A 313 -5.80 -7.80 -17.08
C ASP A 313 -5.92 -9.03 -17.98
N ALA A 314 -5.67 -10.19 -17.39
CA ALA A 314 -5.82 -11.45 -18.09
C ALA A 314 -7.28 -11.61 -18.59
N ASN A 315 -7.44 -11.98 -19.85
CA ASN A 315 -8.75 -12.21 -20.48
C ASN A 315 -9.65 -10.95 -20.55
N PHE A 316 -9.08 -9.74 -20.63
CA PHE A 316 -9.84 -8.50 -20.71
C PHE A 316 -10.96 -8.56 -21.80
N ILE A 317 -10.62 -8.91 -23.04
CA ILE A 317 -11.58 -9.02 -24.15
C ILE A 317 -12.68 -10.05 -23.85
N GLU A 318 -12.32 -11.17 -23.29
CA GLU A 318 -13.29 -12.21 -22.92
C GLU A 318 -14.21 -11.77 -21.76
N GLN A 319 -13.74 -10.89 -20.89
CA GLN A 319 -14.58 -10.29 -19.86
C GLN A 319 -15.59 -9.31 -20.47
N LEU A 320 -15.16 -8.46 -21.42
CA LEU A 320 -16.08 -7.58 -22.14
C LEU A 320 -17.17 -8.37 -22.85
N LYS A 321 -16.79 -9.42 -23.62
CA LYS A 321 -17.76 -10.28 -24.33
C LYS A 321 -18.78 -10.92 -23.41
N ARG A 322 -18.34 -11.43 -22.24
CA ARG A 322 -19.27 -12.01 -21.24
C ARG A 322 -20.29 -11.00 -20.72
N GLU A 323 -19.92 -9.75 -20.55
CA GLU A 323 -20.87 -8.69 -20.18
C GLU A 323 -21.88 -8.45 -21.32
N LEU A 324 -21.41 -8.35 -22.54
CA LEU A 324 -22.25 -8.11 -23.70
C LEU A 324 -23.18 -9.29 -24.02
N ASP A 325 -22.71 -10.52 -23.89
CA ASP A 325 -23.51 -11.76 -23.99
C ASP A 325 -24.66 -11.76 -22.97
N ALA A 326 -24.41 -11.23 -21.77
CA ALA A 326 -25.40 -11.04 -20.73
C ALA A 326 -26.24 -9.77 -20.88
N ARG A 327 -26.14 -9.06 -22.00
CA ARG A 327 -26.83 -7.78 -22.28
C ARG A 327 -26.59 -6.72 -21.19
N ARG A 328 -25.35 -6.63 -20.70
CA ARG A 328 -24.91 -5.60 -19.74
C ARG A 328 -24.02 -4.59 -20.46
N PRO A 329 -24.45 -3.32 -20.56
CA PRO A 329 -23.65 -2.29 -21.21
C PRO A 329 -22.41 -2.00 -20.35
N ILE A 330 -21.32 -1.67 -21.01
CA ILE A 330 -20.02 -1.46 -20.43
C ILE A 330 -19.70 0.03 -20.47
N PHE A 331 -19.27 0.59 -19.34
CA PHE A 331 -18.66 1.91 -19.31
C PHE A 331 -17.17 1.76 -19.65
N PHE A 332 -16.73 2.33 -20.75
CA PHE A 332 -15.35 2.26 -21.19
C PHE A 332 -14.68 3.62 -21.12
N SER A 333 -13.45 3.65 -20.59
CA SER A 333 -12.64 4.86 -20.51
C SER A 333 -11.27 4.61 -21.09
N ALA A 334 -10.82 5.52 -21.95
CA ALA A 334 -9.49 5.47 -22.55
C ALA A 334 -8.73 6.78 -22.31
N HIS A 335 -7.43 6.69 -21.97
CA HIS A 335 -6.55 7.85 -21.85
C HIS A 335 -5.87 8.13 -23.19
N ILE A 336 -5.80 9.38 -23.61
CA ILE A 336 -5.23 9.79 -24.91
C ILE A 336 -3.71 9.91 -24.84
N THR A 337 -3.16 10.25 -23.67
CA THR A 337 -1.73 10.49 -23.47
C THR A 337 -1.30 10.10 -22.04
N TRP A 338 -0.02 10.19 -21.76
CA TRP A 338 0.59 10.06 -20.43
C TRP A 338 0.02 11.05 -19.37
N TYR A 339 -0.80 12.01 -19.78
CA TYR A 339 -1.45 12.94 -18.86
C TYR A 339 -2.84 12.43 -18.46
N PRO A 340 -3.07 12.20 -17.15
CA PRO A 340 -4.35 11.65 -16.67
C PRO A 340 -5.57 12.56 -16.87
N THR A 341 -5.39 13.78 -17.39
CA THR A 341 -6.47 14.76 -17.57
C THR A 341 -7.26 14.60 -18.87
N ASN A 342 -6.80 13.74 -19.80
CA ASN A 342 -7.39 13.56 -21.13
C ASN A 342 -8.03 12.18 -21.30
N ALA A 343 -8.70 11.65 -20.27
CA ALA A 343 -9.50 10.45 -20.40
C ALA A 343 -10.88 10.78 -21.04
N HIS A 344 -11.34 9.89 -21.91
CA HIS A 344 -12.66 9.98 -22.51
C HIS A 344 -13.48 8.74 -22.20
N ALA A 345 -14.76 8.95 -21.91
CA ALA A 345 -15.71 7.90 -21.62
C ALA A 345 -16.68 7.66 -22.76
N MET A 346 -17.09 6.41 -22.94
CA MET A 346 -18.03 5.94 -23.95
C MET A 346 -18.74 4.67 -23.47
N VAL A 347 -19.79 4.26 -24.15
CA VAL A 347 -20.51 3.02 -23.87
C VAL A 347 -20.16 1.97 -24.92
N ILE A 348 -19.92 0.74 -24.48
CA ILE A 348 -19.79 -0.42 -25.35
C ILE A 348 -21.00 -1.32 -25.12
N ASP A 349 -21.69 -1.70 -26.20
CA ASP A 349 -22.96 -2.41 -26.13
C ASP A 349 -23.17 -3.46 -27.21
N GLY A 350 -22.12 -3.81 -27.98
CA GLY A 350 -22.17 -4.84 -29.01
C GLY A 350 -20.78 -5.28 -29.42
N TYR A 351 -20.68 -6.43 -30.11
CA TYR A 351 -19.40 -6.91 -30.66
C TYR A 351 -19.56 -7.90 -31.79
N THR A 352 -18.48 -8.10 -32.54
CA THR A 352 -18.37 -9.04 -33.65
C THR A 352 -17.46 -10.23 -33.31
N ASP A 353 -17.54 -11.31 -34.11
CA ASP A 353 -16.76 -12.53 -33.95
C ASP A 353 -15.23 -12.33 -34.14
N ASN A 354 -14.80 -11.18 -34.65
CA ASN A 354 -13.41 -10.80 -34.84
C ASN A 354 -12.97 -9.58 -34.02
N ASP A 355 -13.60 -9.39 -32.83
CA ASP A 355 -13.20 -8.44 -31.78
C ASP A 355 -13.35 -6.94 -32.10
N TYR A 356 -14.26 -6.59 -33.05
CA TYR A 356 -14.73 -5.21 -33.11
C TYR A 356 -15.88 -5.03 -32.14
N PHE A 357 -15.84 -3.92 -31.39
CA PHE A 357 -16.84 -3.56 -30.42
C PHE A 357 -17.65 -2.37 -30.91
N HIS A 358 -18.96 -2.43 -30.74
CA HIS A 358 -19.80 -1.28 -30.98
C HIS A 358 -19.64 -0.26 -29.87
N VAL A 359 -19.34 0.99 -30.25
CA VAL A 359 -19.09 2.12 -29.38
C VAL A 359 -20.12 3.18 -29.59
N ASN A 360 -20.83 3.59 -28.53
CA ASN A 360 -21.67 4.77 -28.47
C ASN A 360 -20.86 5.89 -27.80
N PHE A 361 -20.56 6.94 -28.57
CA PHE A 361 -19.70 8.03 -28.12
C PHE A 361 -20.44 9.11 -27.31
N GLY A 362 -21.77 9.09 -27.27
CA GLY A 362 -22.58 10.11 -26.58
C GLY A 362 -22.62 11.46 -27.31
N TRP A 363 -22.79 11.42 -28.64
CA TRP A 363 -22.86 12.58 -29.52
C TRP A 363 -24.01 12.43 -30.54
N SER A 364 -25.25 12.35 -30.06
CA SER A 364 -26.47 12.19 -30.87
C SER A 364 -26.51 10.93 -31.76
N GLY A 365 -25.64 9.95 -31.46
CA GLY A 365 -25.45 8.77 -32.31
C GLY A 365 -24.49 9.01 -33.48
N ASP A 366 -23.97 10.22 -33.65
CA ASP A 366 -22.96 10.53 -34.65
C ASP A 366 -21.68 9.78 -34.35
N TYR A 367 -21.09 9.19 -35.39
CA TYR A 367 -19.87 8.41 -35.31
C TYR A 367 -19.97 7.08 -34.54
N ASP A 368 -21.13 6.69 -33.98
CA ASP A 368 -21.32 5.38 -33.36
C ASP A 368 -21.04 4.28 -34.37
N GLY A 369 -20.35 3.24 -33.95
CA GLY A 369 -19.92 2.21 -34.90
C GLY A 369 -19.02 1.14 -34.25
N TYR A 370 -18.41 0.35 -35.08
CA TYR A 370 -17.55 -0.79 -34.65
C TYR A 370 -16.08 -0.45 -34.75
N TYR A 371 -15.36 -0.58 -33.63
CA TYR A 371 -13.97 -0.20 -33.49
C TYR A 371 -13.17 -1.29 -32.76
N LEU A 372 -11.90 -1.46 -33.14
CA LEU A 372 -10.97 -2.34 -32.42
C LEU A 372 -10.53 -1.67 -31.13
N LEU A 373 -10.72 -2.35 -29.99
CA LEU A 373 -10.30 -1.85 -28.68
C LEU A 373 -8.98 -2.48 -28.22
N THR A 374 -8.46 -3.46 -28.95
CA THR A 374 -7.38 -4.36 -28.51
C THR A 374 -6.02 -3.72 -28.26
N ASN A 375 -5.90 -2.42 -28.53
CA ASN A 375 -4.60 -1.76 -28.58
C ASN A 375 -4.53 -0.46 -27.75
N PHE A 376 -5.43 -0.23 -26.80
CA PHE A 376 -5.34 0.94 -25.93
C PHE A 376 -4.23 0.82 -24.91
N TYR A 377 -3.39 1.83 -24.82
CA TYR A 377 -2.50 1.99 -23.68
C TYR A 377 -3.29 2.66 -22.54
N ASN A 378 -3.45 1.99 -21.39
CA ASN A 378 -4.21 2.50 -20.23
C ASN A 378 -5.73 2.68 -20.42
N GLY A 379 -6.40 1.87 -21.22
CA GLY A 379 -7.86 1.77 -21.20
C GLY A 379 -8.36 0.96 -20.01
N SER A 380 -9.53 1.31 -19.50
CA SER A 380 -10.24 0.56 -18.46
C SER A 380 -11.74 0.48 -18.78
N ALA A 381 -12.34 -0.59 -18.30
CA ALA A 381 -13.77 -0.81 -18.41
C ALA A 381 -14.39 -1.02 -17.02
N ILE A 382 -15.53 -0.43 -16.78
CA ILE A 382 -16.36 -0.75 -15.64
C ILE A 382 -17.42 -1.73 -16.12
N VAL A 383 -17.43 -2.91 -15.51
CA VAL A 383 -18.28 -4.05 -15.84
C VAL A 383 -19.12 -4.45 -14.64
N GLY A 384 -20.12 -5.31 -14.86
CA GLY A 384 -21.02 -5.74 -13.79
C GLY A 384 -21.98 -4.64 -13.33
N ILE A 385 -22.31 -3.67 -14.18
CA ILE A 385 -23.20 -2.54 -13.86
C ILE A 385 -24.64 -3.06 -13.83
N LEU A 386 -25.10 -3.46 -12.64
CA LEU A 386 -26.42 -4.05 -12.41
C LEU A 386 -27.21 -3.27 -11.37
N PRO A 387 -28.52 -2.96 -11.62
CA PRO A 387 -29.40 -2.44 -10.60
C PRO A 387 -29.45 -3.31 -9.35
N ALA A 388 -29.24 -2.71 -8.17
CA ALA A 388 -29.29 -3.41 -6.89
C ALA A 388 -30.72 -3.75 -6.47
N ARG A 389 -31.68 -2.87 -6.82
CA ARG A 389 -33.09 -2.99 -6.42
C ARG A 389 -33.26 -3.16 -4.92
N SER A 390 -32.53 -2.31 -4.17
CA SER A 390 -32.47 -2.40 -2.71
C SER A 390 -33.84 -2.16 -2.07
N ILE A 391 -34.07 -2.87 -0.98
CA ILE A 391 -35.24 -2.72 -0.11
C ILE A 391 -34.89 -1.71 0.96
N ASN A 392 -35.61 -0.61 1.04
CA ASN A 392 -35.38 0.41 2.08
C ASN A 392 -36.24 0.13 3.31
N LEU A 393 -35.57 -0.04 4.45
CA LEU A 393 -36.20 -0.16 5.77
C LEU A 393 -35.64 0.95 6.66
N ASN A 394 -36.42 2.05 6.79
CA ASN A 394 -36.09 3.17 7.67
C ASN A 394 -34.66 3.76 7.43
N GLY A 395 -34.26 3.88 6.16
CA GLY A 395 -32.96 4.43 5.79
C GLY A 395 -31.83 3.40 5.70
N LEU A 396 -32.11 2.14 6.02
CA LEU A 396 -31.22 1.02 5.74
C LEU A 396 -31.66 0.34 4.44
N TYR A 397 -30.76 0.13 3.51
CA TYR A 397 -31.03 -0.43 2.19
C TYR A 397 -30.41 -1.82 2.08
N PHE A 398 -31.20 -2.80 1.67
CA PHE A 398 -30.80 -4.20 1.61
C PHE A 398 -30.98 -4.77 0.20
N THR A 399 -29.99 -5.46 -0.30
CA THR A 399 -30.13 -6.38 -1.42
C THR A 399 -30.42 -7.78 -0.93
N THR A 400 -31.18 -8.57 -1.70
CA THR A 400 -31.53 -9.94 -1.31
C THR A 400 -31.05 -10.96 -2.32
N ALA A 401 -30.61 -12.12 -1.83
CA ALA A 401 -30.24 -13.26 -2.63
C ALA A 401 -30.66 -14.55 -1.91
N GLU A 402 -31.43 -15.41 -2.61
CA GLU A 402 -31.93 -16.66 -2.04
C GLU A 402 -32.70 -16.49 -0.72
N GLN A 403 -32.03 -16.67 0.43
CA GLN A 403 -32.59 -16.52 1.79
C GLN A 403 -31.78 -15.51 2.62
N THR A 404 -30.83 -14.82 2.02
CA THR A 404 -29.96 -13.87 2.69
C THR A 404 -30.19 -12.43 2.23
N ALA A 405 -29.90 -11.49 3.10
CA ALA A 405 -29.88 -10.06 2.80
C ALA A 405 -28.51 -9.46 3.11
N THR A 406 -28.14 -8.47 2.33
CA THR A 406 -26.91 -7.71 2.46
C THR A 406 -27.24 -6.24 2.66
N LEU A 407 -26.74 -5.61 3.73
CA LEU A 407 -26.83 -4.16 3.91
C LEU A 407 -25.98 -3.48 2.83
N SER A 408 -26.63 -2.80 1.87
CA SER A 408 -25.97 -2.20 0.71
C SER A 408 -25.76 -0.69 0.83
N TYR A 409 -26.53 -0.01 1.70
CA TYR A 409 -26.41 1.43 1.94
C TYR A 409 -27.12 1.84 3.22
N SER A 410 -26.69 2.95 3.86
CA SER A 410 -27.38 3.55 5.00
C SER A 410 -27.48 5.08 4.84
N ASP A 411 -28.69 5.61 5.08
CA ASP A 411 -29.00 7.03 5.17
C ASP A 411 -29.49 7.41 6.60
N VAL A 412 -29.24 6.54 7.55
CA VAL A 412 -29.68 6.71 8.93
C VAL A 412 -28.83 7.79 9.60
N GLU A 413 -29.50 8.78 10.20
CA GLU A 413 -28.85 9.78 11.06
C GLU A 413 -28.78 9.27 12.51
N GLY A 414 -27.59 9.34 13.11
CA GLY A 414 -27.37 8.89 14.49
C GLY A 414 -27.08 7.39 14.58
N VAL A 415 -27.97 6.64 15.23
CA VAL A 415 -27.78 5.19 15.47
C VAL A 415 -28.49 4.37 14.41
N ALA A 416 -27.75 3.55 13.70
CA ALA A 416 -28.24 2.60 12.71
C ALA A 416 -28.39 1.19 13.33
N ASP A 417 -29.60 0.74 13.54
CA ASP A 417 -29.92 -0.58 14.06
C ASP A 417 -30.16 -1.56 12.90
N VAL A 418 -29.19 -2.39 12.58
CA VAL A 418 -29.29 -3.39 11.51
C VAL A 418 -30.03 -4.62 12.05
N PRO A 419 -31.21 -5.00 11.49
CA PRO A 419 -31.99 -6.13 11.98
C PRO A 419 -31.34 -7.48 11.62
N GLU A 420 -31.62 -8.53 12.38
CA GLU A 420 -31.18 -9.90 12.04
C GLU A 420 -31.85 -10.43 10.77
N THR A 421 -33.08 -10.02 10.53
CA THR A 421 -33.88 -10.45 9.37
C THR A 421 -34.69 -9.31 8.81
N ILE A 422 -34.96 -9.38 7.52
CA ILE A 422 -35.88 -8.47 6.83
C ILE A 422 -36.99 -9.26 6.13
N GLU A 423 -38.15 -8.62 6.01
CA GLU A 423 -39.33 -9.16 5.29
C GLU A 423 -39.47 -8.43 3.95
N ALA A 424 -39.51 -9.15 2.83
CA ALA A 424 -39.76 -8.60 1.53
C ALA A 424 -40.49 -9.61 0.63
N GLU A 425 -41.48 -9.13 -0.12
CA GLU A 425 -42.24 -9.97 -1.05
C GLU A 425 -42.81 -11.25 -0.42
N GLY A 426 -43.17 -11.18 0.90
CA GLY A 426 -43.67 -12.31 1.65
C GLY A 426 -42.66 -13.37 2.04
N LYS A 427 -41.36 -13.04 1.96
CA LYS A 427 -40.25 -13.91 2.38
C LYS A 427 -39.41 -13.23 3.43
N THR A 428 -38.87 -14.04 4.32
CA THR A 428 -37.91 -13.63 5.36
C THR A 428 -36.50 -13.88 4.86
N TYR A 429 -35.64 -12.89 4.99
CA TYR A 429 -34.21 -12.96 4.62
C TYR A 429 -33.36 -12.69 5.84
N THR A 430 -32.34 -13.50 6.08
CA THR A 430 -31.37 -13.29 7.15
C THR A 430 -30.31 -12.28 6.70
N VAL A 431 -30.05 -11.25 7.49
CA VAL A 431 -29.01 -10.26 7.19
C VAL A 431 -27.65 -10.84 7.58
N GLU A 432 -26.86 -11.21 6.60
CA GLU A 432 -25.56 -11.89 6.79
C GLU A 432 -24.34 -11.09 6.35
N SER A 433 -24.55 -9.97 5.64
CA SER A 433 -23.45 -9.23 5.03
C SER A 433 -23.65 -7.72 5.07
N VAL A 434 -22.53 -7.00 5.09
CA VAL A 434 -22.45 -5.58 4.74
C VAL A 434 -21.70 -5.49 3.40
N ALA A 435 -22.31 -4.87 2.39
CA ALA A 435 -21.76 -4.78 1.06
C ALA A 435 -20.47 -3.95 1.00
N LYS A 436 -19.69 -4.13 -0.06
CA LYS A 436 -18.61 -3.24 -0.47
C LYS A 436 -19.13 -1.80 -0.54
N LYS A 437 -18.41 -0.85 0.09
CA LYS A 437 -18.72 0.59 0.08
C LYS A 437 -20.11 0.96 0.66
N ALA A 438 -20.75 0.10 1.45
CA ALA A 438 -22.12 0.30 1.93
C ALA A 438 -22.34 1.64 2.67
N LEU A 439 -21.39 2.09 3.48
CA LEU A 439 -21.42 3.37 4.18
C LEU A 439 -20.22 4.26 3.79
N LEU A 440 -19.72 4.16 2.59
CA LEU A 440 -18.60 4.97 2.10
C LEU A 440 -18.91 6.46 2.28
N GLU A 441 -18.00 7.21 2.94
CA GLU A 441 -18.14 8.66 3.20
C GLU A 441 -19.42 9.06 3.98
N ASN A 442 -20.01 8.12 4.73
CA ASN A 442 -21.21 8.39 5.51
C ASN A 442 -20.87 9.23 6.75
N THR A 443 -21.34 10.47 6.77
CA THR A 443 -21.18 11.41 7.89
C THR A 443 -22.41 11.51 8.77
N LYS A 444 -23.50 10.79 8.46
CA LYS A 444 -24.76 10.84 9.21
C LYS A 444 -24.79 9.84 10.35
N THR A 445 -24.33 8.63 10.11
CA THR A 445 -24.33 7.53 11.09
C THR A 445 -23.21 7.72 12.12
N THR A 446 -23.59 7.83 13.39
CA THR A 446 -22.64 7.98 14.51
C THR A 446 -22.34 6.67 15.22
N GLN A 447 -23.26 5.72 15.14
CA GLN A 447 -23.13 4.36 15.67
C GLN A 447 -23.86 3.38 14.75
N ILE A 448 -23.31 2.18 14.57
CA ILE A 448 -23.99 1.08 13.89
C ILE A 448 -24.06 -0.16 14.80
N ASN A 449 -25.26 -0.72 14.96
CA ASN A 449 -25.49 -1.95 15.68
C ASN A 449 -25.68 -3.08 14.66
N LEU A 450 -24.69 -3.97 14.57
CA LEU A 450 -24.70 -5.11 13.66
C LEU A 450 -25.32 -6.34 14.35
N PRO A 451 -26.18 -7.11 13.69
CA PRO A 451 -26.71 -8.34 14.25
C PRO A 451 -25.64 -9.44 14.36
N GLY A 452 -25.91 -10.42 15.24
CA GLY A 452 -25.06 -11.59 15.42
C GLY A 452 -24.99 -12.54 14.22
N THR A 453 -25.72 -12.26 13.15
CA THR A 453 -25.78 -13.05 11.92
C THR A 453 -24.77 -12.61 10.85
N ILE A 454 -24.11 -11.45 11.02
CA ILE A 454 -23.15 -10.92 10.02
C ILE A 454 -21.93 -11.81 9.90
N LYS A 455 -21.70 -12.35 8.71
CA LYS A 455 -20.56 -13.20 8.34
C LYS A 455 -19.50 -12.47 7.54
N SER A 456 -19.89 -11.40 6.82
CA SER A 456 -18.96 -10.65 5.97
C SER A 456 -19.18 -9.14 6.02
N ILE A 457 -18.08 -8.38 5.95
CA ILE A 457 -18.05 -6.93 5.77
C ILE A 457 -17.21 -6.66 4.53
N GLY A 458 -17.77 -5.97 3.54
CA GLY A 458 -17.14 -5.69 2.27
C GLY A 458 -15.97 -4.70 2.34
N GLU A 459 -15.20 -4.62 1.25
CA GLU A 459 -14.14 -3.64 1.06
C GLU A 459 -14.69 -2.21 1.19
N ARG A 460 -13.99 -1.35 1.95
CA ARG A 460 -14.38 0.05 2.19
C ARG A 460 -15.82 0.22 2.70
N ALA A 461 -16.40 -0.78 3.35
CA ALA A 461 -17.79 -0.75 3.79
C ALA A 461 -18.11 0.48 4.66
N PHE A 462 -17.19 0.90 5.53
CA PHE A 462 -17.28 2.08 6.41
C PHE A 462 -16.16 3.10 6.15
N TYR A 463 -15.58 3.12 4.95
CA TYR A 463 -14.45 4.00 4.66
C TYR A 463 -14.89 5.47 4.71
N ASP A 464 -14.09 6.29 5.41
CA ASP A 464 -14.31 7.73 5.62
C ASP A 464 -15.65 8.06 6.34
N CYS A 465 -16.13 7.13 7.21
CA CYS A 465 -17.22 7.41 8.13
C CYS A 465 -16.72 8.27 9.29
N THR A 466 -16.47 9.55 9.02
CA THR A 466 -15.78 10.44 9.97
C THR A 466 -16.54 10.67 11.27
N ASN A 467 -17.87 10.51 11.30
CA ASN A 467 -18.69 10.67 12.49
C ASN A 467 -18.98 9.35 13.23
N LEU A 468 -18.53 8.21 12.70
CA LEU A 468 -18.73 6.91 13.33
C LEU A 468 -17.85 6.78 14.57
N THR A 469 -18.50 6.68 15.75
CA THR A 469 -17.83 6.55 17.04
C THR A 469 -17.83 5.13 17.58
N ALA A 470 -18.81 4.32 17.16
CA ALA A 470 -19.03 2.98 17.69
C ALA A 470 -19.59 2.02 16.65
N VAL A 471 -19.07 0.78 16.69
CA VAL A 471 -19.67 -0.39 16.04
C VAL A 471 -19.95 -1.43 17.11
N THR A 472 -21.21 -1.88 17.23
CA THR A 472 -21.62 -2.82 18.29
C THR A 472 -22.23 -4.07 17.68
N ALA A 473 -22.13 -5.17 18.41
CA ALA A 473 -22.80 -6.42 18.08
C ALA A 473 -23.25 -7.12 19.38
N PRO A 474 -24.22 -8.08 19.32
CA PRO A 474 -24.61 -8.86 20.47
C PRO A 474 -23.41 -9.57 21.11
N GLN A 475 -23.21 -9.35 22.41
CA GLN A 475 -22.05 -9.83 23.15
C GLN A 475 -22.25 -11.24 23.71
N ARG A 476 -21.18 -11.99 23.76
CA ARG A 476 -21.07 -13.14 24.67
C ARG A 476 -20.89 -12.59 26.09
N SER A 477 -21.81 -12.91 26.95
CA SER A 477 -21.89 -12.45 28.35
C SER A 477 -20.73 -12.93 29.24
N ASP A 478 -19.92 -13.87 28.75
CA ASP A 478 -18.83 -14.53 29.49
C ASP A 478 -17.47 -13.78 29.44
N LEU A 479 -17.35 -12.71 28.66
CA LEU A 479 -16.06 -12.07 28.40
C LEU A 479 -15.84 -10.71 29.07
N GLY A 480 -16.83 -10.16 29.76
CA GLY A 480 -16.70 -8.96 30.61
C GLY A 480 -16.29 -7.67 29.93
N TYR A 481 -16.24 -7.62 28.60
CA TYR A 481 -15.86 -6.43 27.84
C TYR A 481 -17.10 -5.69 27.36
N THR A 482 -17.16 -4.43 27.69
CA THR A 482 -18.24 -3.54 27.25
C THR A 482 -17.96 -2.95 25.90
N SER A 483 -18.92 -3.08 24.99
CA SER A 483 -19.23 -2.24 23.84
C SER A 483 -18.10 -1.94 22.82
N ASN A 484 -18.43 -1.98 21.57
CA ASN A 484 -17.65 -1.81 20.35
C ASN A 484 -16.93 -3.09 19.90
N SER A 485 -17.71 -4.10 19.58
CA SER A 485 -17.23 -5.36 19.02
C SER A 485 -17.87 -5.65 17.67
N LEU A 486 -17.12 -6.26 16.78
CA LEU A 486 -17.66 -6.89 15.60
C LEU A 486 -18.30 -8.24 15.98
N PRO A 487 -19.29 -8.71 15.20
CA PRO A 487 -20.00 -9.96 15.49
C PRO A 487 -19.07 -11.17 15.55
N GLU A 488 -19.33 -12.09 16.49
CA GLU A 488 -18.56 -13.36 16.60
C GLU A 488 -18.85 -14.34 15.43
N SER A 489 -19.83 -14.04 14.59
CA SER A 489 -20.09 -14.76 13.33
C SER A 489 -19.26 -14.27 12.14
N LEU A 490 -18.57 -13.12 12.29
CA LEU A 490 -17.81 -12.50 11.21
C LEU A 490 -16.60 -13.34 10.83
N THR A 491 -16.57 -13.84 9.60
CA THR A 491 -15.47 -14.66 9.07
C THR A 491 -14.62 -13.94 8.02
N THR A 492 -15.18 -12.94 7.35
CA THR A 492 -14.49 -12.20 6.30
C THR A 492 -14.69 -10.69 6.45
N MET A 493 -13.64 -9.93 6.18
CA MET A 493 -13.65 -8.48 6.12
C MET A 493 -12.81 -8.03 4.93
N GLY A 494 -13.21 -6.97 4.23
CA GLY A 494 -12.49 -6.41 3.10
C GLY A 494 -11.43 -5.39 3.50
N GLU A 495 -10.51 -5.10 2.58
CA GLU A 495 -9.51 -4.04 2.77
C GLU A 495 -10.17 -2.68 2.99
N TYR A 496 -9.53 -1.83 3.79
CA TYR A 496 -10.02 -0.49 4.13
C TYR A 496 -11.43 -0.48 4.75
N ALA A 497 -11.94 -1.59 5.27
CA ALA A 497 -13.33 -1.68 5.74
C ALA A 497 -13.74 -0.53 6.67
N PHE A 498 -12.84 -0.08 7.55
CA PHE A 498 -13.01 1.05 8.47
C PHE A 498 -11.97 2.16 8.25
N GLY A 499 -11.32 2.22 7.09
CA GLY A 499 -10.32 3.27 6.83
C GLY A 499 -10.90 4.66 7.01
N LEU A 500 -10.10 5.62 7.54
CA LEU A 500 -10.48 7.01 7.80
C LEU A 500 -11.66 7.22 8.78
N CYS A 501 -12.04 6.21 9.57
CA CYS A 501 -13.01 6.38 10.66
C CYS A 501 -12.37 7.13 11.83
N LYS A 502 -12.19 8.44 11.70
CA LYS A 502 -11.36 9.28 12.59
C LYS A 502 -11.90 9.38 14.02
N ASN A 503 -13.18 9.14 14.24
CA ASN A 503 -13.82 9.22 15.55
C ASN A 503 -14.11 7.87 16.19
N LEU A 504 -13.78 6.76 15.53
CA LEU A 504 -13.92 5.42 16.09
C LEU A 504 -12.95 5.25 17.27
N LYS A 505 -13.49 4.98 18.47
CA LYS A 505 -12.72 4.95 19.73
C LYS A 505 -12.18 3.59 20.10
N ASN A 506 -13.01 2.58 19.99
CA ASN A 506 -12.67 1.24 20.43
C ASN A 506 -13.15 0.23 19.39
N ILE A 507 -12.44 -0.88 19.26
CA ILE A 507 -12.89 -2.00 18.44
C ILE A 507 -12.38 -3.34 19.00
N THR A 508 -13.25 -4.32 19.02
CA THR A 508 -12.91 -5.72 19.30
C THR A 508 -13.15 -6.56 18.06
N LEU A 509 -12.10 -7.22 17.61
CA LEU A 509 -12.11 -8.12 16.45
C LEU A 509 -12.33 -9.55 16.92
N PRO A 510 -13.29 -10.29 16.34
CA PRO A 510 -13.66 -11.63 16.79
C PRO A 510 -12.62 -12.68 16.37
N SER A 511 -12.63 -13.81 17.10
CA SER A 511 -11.76 -14.94 16.77
C SER A 511 -12.17 -15.71 15.51
N SER A 512 -13.42 -15.57 15.09
CA SER A 512 -13.95 -16.12 13.84
C SER A 512 -13.38 -15.44 12.59
N LEU A 513 -12.93 -14.18 12.72
CA LEU A 513 -12.20 -13.48 11.65
C LEU A 513 -10.74 -13.95 11.64
N GLU A 514 -10.42 -14.89 10.78
CA GLU A 514 -9.10 -15.52 10.76
C GLU A 514 -7.99 -14.50 10.48
N ARG A 515 -8.23 -13.54 9.57
CA ARG A 515 -7.29 -12.47 9.22
C ARG A 515 -7.96 -11.09 9.24
N VAL A 516 -7.37 -10.15 9.95
CA VAL A 516 -7.65 -8.71 9.77
C VAL A 516 -7.03 -8.30 8.44
N PRO A 517 -7.80 -7.78 7.47
CA PRO A 517 -7.25 -7.46 6.15
C PRO A 517 -6.28 -6.28 6.17
N ASP A 518 -5.57 -6.13 5.08
CA ASP A 518 -4.66 -5.03 4.87
C ASP A 518 -5.42 -3.69 4.89
N TYR A 519 -4.85 -2.68 5.53
CA TYR A 519 -5.42 -1.33 5.67
C TYR A 519 -6.79 -1.25 6.37
N ALA A 520 -7.27 -2.29 7.03
CA ALA A 520 -8.64 -2.37 7.56
C ALA A 520 -9.06 -1.15 8.39
N PHE A 521 -8.16 -0.61 9.22
CA PHE A 521 -8.35 0.57 10.08
C PHE A 521 -7.34 1.68 9.75
N TYR A 522 -7.00 1.84 8.48
CA TYR A 522 -6.07 2.84 8.02
C TYR A 522 -6.55 4.26 8.37
N TRP A 523 -5.69 5.08 9.00
CA TRP A 523 -6.01 6.44 9.46
C TRP A 523 -7.21 6.57 10.42
N CYS A 524 -7.46 5.57 11.25
CA CYS A 524 -8.40 5.65 12.37
C CYS A 524 -7.74 6.39 13.55
N GLU A 525 -7.59 7.70 13.43
CA GLU A 525 -6.84 8.56 14.36
C GLU A 525 -7.49 8.70 15.75
N GLY A 526 -8.73 8.27 15.89
CA GLY A 526 -9.49 8.33 17.15
C GLY A 526 -9.36 7.08 18.04
N LEU A 527 -8.70 6.02 17.57
CA LEU A 527 -8.65 4.75 18.30
C LEU A 527 -7.90 4.89 19.64
N GLU A 528 -8.55 4.49 20.71
CA GLU A 528 -8.02 4.46 22.08
C GLU A 528 -7.74 3.04 22.56
N GLN A 529 -8.54 2.07 22.09
CA GLN A 529 -8.38 0.66 22.45
C GLN A 529 -8.72 -0.27 21.29
N VAL A 530 -7.86 -1.26 21.06
CA VAL A 530 -8.08 -2.34 20.11
C VAL A 530 -7.87 -3.69 20.79
N ILE A 531 -8.83 -4.60 20.64
CA ILE A 531 -8.71 -5.98 21.09
C ILE A 531 -8.75 -6.88 19.84
N ILE A 532 -7.67 -7.61 19.59
CA ILE A 532 -7.51 -8.45 18.40
C ILE A 532 -7.55 -9.92 18.84
N ARG A 533 -8.60 -10.63 18.45
CA ARG A 533 -8.72 -12.08 18.66
C ARG A 533 -8.53 -12.86 17.36
N SER A 534 -8.47 -12.17 16.22
CA SER A 534 -8.14 -12.74 14.93
C SER A 534 -6.75 -13.35 14.94
N LYS A 535 -6.53 -14.38 14.12
CA LYS A 535 -5.26 -15.12 14.08
C LYS A 535 -4.12 -14.32 13.48
N THR A 536 -4.39 -13.54 12.43
CA THR A 536 -3.38 -12.76 11.70
C THR A 536 -3.81 -11.31 11.54
N VAL A 537 -2.88 -10.37 11.64
CA VAL A 537 -3.10 -8.93 11.35
C VAL A 537 -2.35 -8.56 10.08
N GLY A 538 -3.08 -8.04 9.11
CA GLY A 538 -2.57 -7.69 7.78
C GLY A 538 -1.67 -6.47 7.75
N VAL A 539 -1.13 -6.18 6.56
CA VAL A 539 -0.22 -5.07 6.28
C VAL A 539 -0.94 -3.73 6.49
N MET A 540 -0.31 -2.81 7.22
CA MET A 540 -0.85 -1.47 7.52
C MET A 540 -2.29 -1.47 8.06
N ALA A 541 -2.74 -2.59 8.67
CA ALA A 541 -4.12 -2.73 9.15
C ALA A 541 -4.52 -1.62 10.13
N PHE A 542 -3.59 -1.11 10.95
CA PHE A 542 -3.80 -0.04 11.92
C PHE A 542 -2.82 1.14 11.72
N CYS A 543 -2.38 1.37 10.49
CA CYS A 543 -1.47 2.48 10.19
C CYS A 543 -2.16 3.82 10.39
N THR A 544 -1.60 4.66 11.27
CA THR A 544 -2.00 6.05 11.44
C THR A 544 -0.76 6.95 11.41
N TYR A 545 -0.91 8.22 10.99
CA TYR A 545 0.20 9.17 11.07
C TYR A 545 0.09 10.09 12.30
N ASN A 546 -0.83 9.78 13.22
CA ASN A 546 -1.04 10.54 14.44
C ASN A 546 -0.01 10.12 15.51
N ARG A 547 0.91 11.04 15.85
CA ARG A 547 1.96 10.83 16.85
C ARG A 547 1.48 11.02 18.29
N ASP A 548 0.28 11.58 18.48
CA ASP A 548 -0.30 11.86 19.79
C ASP A 548 -1.33 10.80 20.21
N LEU A 549 -1.44 9.72 19.44
CA LEU A 549 -2.38 8.65 19.71
C LEU A 549 -2.06 7.93 21.03
N ASN A 550 -3.10 7.71 21.84
CA ASN A 550 -2.99 7.03 23.14
C ASN A 550 -3.51 5.59 23.06
N LEU A 551 -3.12 4.88 22.02
CA LEU A 551 -3.67 3.57 21.69
C LEU A 551 -3.17 2.47 22.65
N ARG A 552 -4.11 1.66 23.15
CA ARG A 552 -3.85 0.40 23.86
C ARG A 552 -4.27 -0.76 22.98
N VAL A 553 -3.40 -1.74 22.81
CA VAL A 553 -3.66 -2.92 22.00
C VAL A 553 -3.53 -4.19 22.84
N TYR A 554 -4.54 -5.02 22.77
CA TYR A 554 -4.55 -6.37 23.35
C TYR A 554 -4.60 -7.38 22.22
N SER A 555 -3.47 -7.96 21.87
CA SER A 555 -3.32 -8.86 20.73
C SER A 555 -3.29 -10.33 21.19
N TYR A 556 -4.24 -11.09 20.68
CA TYR A 556 -4.26 -12.56 20.76
C TYR A 556 -3.91 -13.18 19.41
N ALA A 557 -3.50 -12.35 18.42
CA ALA A 557 -3.08 -12.81 17.11
C ALA A 557 -1.78 -13.62 17.20
N GLU A 558 -1.69 -14.68 16.42
CA GLU A 558 -0.45 -15.46 16.28
C GLU A 558 0.59 -14.70 15.46
N GLU A 559 0.14 -13.88 14.51
CA GLU A 559 1.00 -13.16 13.57
C GLU A 559 0.57 -11.71 13.35
N LEU A 560 1.51 -10.79 13.46
CA LEU A 560 1.42 -9.44 12.91
C LEU A 560 2.25 -9.37 11.64
N CYS A 561 1.60 -9.12 10.50
CA CYS A 561 2.30 -8.93 9.22
C CYS A 561 3.18 -7.68 9.21
N ASP A 562 3.99 -7.54 8.18
CA ASP A 562 4.84 -6.37 7.97
C ASP A 562 4.02 -5.08 8.04
N SER A 563 4.54 -4.08 8.75
CA SER A 563 3.95 -2.75 8.87
C SER A 563 2.53 -2.69 9.48
N ALA A 564 2.05 -3.73 10.19
CA ALA A 564 0.66 -3.80 10.69
C ALA A 564 0.21 -2.54 11.45
N PHE A 565 1.08 -1.94 12.29
CA PHE A 565 0.88 -0.67 13.01
C PHE A 565 1.90 0.41 12.57
N PHE A 566 2.22 0.44 11.29
CA PHE A 566 3.21 1.39 10.75
C PHE A 566 2.83 2.84 11.06
N ASN A 567 3.80 3.66 11.49
CA ASN A 567 3.61 5.06 11.90
C ASN A 567 2.53 5.30 12.97
N THR A 568 2.18 4.28 13.74
CA THR A 568 1.20 4.38 14.82
C THR A 568 1.90 4.37 16.16
N VAL A 569 1.66 5.37 16.99
CA VAL A 569 2.16 5.38 18.38
C VAL A 569 1.22 4.56 19.24
N VAL A 570 1.66 3.35 19.59
CA VAL A 570 0.93 2.46 20.50
C VAL A 570 1.52 2.62 21.89
N LYS A 571 0.78 3.21 22.85
CA LYS A 571 1.31 3.39 24.22
C LYS A 571 1.53 2.10 24.97
N GLN A 572 0.61 1.16 24.82
CA GLN A 572 0.64 -0.12 25.51
C GLN A 572 0.21 -1.23 24.56
N MET A 573 1.05 -2.22 24.38
CA MET A 573 0.72 -3.39 23.60
C MET A 573 0.98 -4.67 24.40
N TYR A 574 -0.06 -5.47 24.53
CA TYR A 574 -0.02 -6.73 25.24
C TYR A 574 -0.18 -7.86 24.23
N PHE A 575 0.82 -8.72 24.14
CA PHE A 575 0.80 -9.92 23.31
C PHE A 575 0.50 -11.14 24.17
N TYR A 576 -0.57 -11.85 23.86
CA TYR A 576 -1.00 -13.03 24.62
C TYR A 576 -0.77 -14.35 23.91
N ASN A 577 -0.66 -14.34 22.57
CA ASN A 577 -0.46 -15.56 21.77
C ASN A 577 0.37 -15.29 20.52
N THR A 578 1.01 -14.14 20.44
CA THR A 578 1.73 -13.74 19.23
C THR A 578 3.06 -14.46 19.14
N LYS A 579 3.28 -15.12 18.01
CA LYS A 579 4.51 -15.87 17.69
C LYS A 579 5.39 -15.12 16.71
N HIS A 580 4.78 -14.39 15.78
CA HIS A 580 5.47 -13.72 14.69
C HIS A 580 5.11 -12.25 14.63
N ILE A 581 6.12 -11.38 14.64
CA ILE A 581 6.01 -9.94 14.46
C ILE A 581 6.79 -9.57 13.20
N GLY A 582 6.10 -9.08 12.18
CA GLY A 582 6.68 -8.70 10.89
C GLY A 582 7.54 -7.44 10.94
N ILE A 583 8.16 -7.11 9.81
CA ILE A 583 9.02 -5.95 9.62
C ILE A 583 8.22 -4.66 9.81
N ARG A 584 8.72 -3.72 10.64
CA ARG A 584 8.09 -2.42 10.95
C ARG A 584 6.64 -2.52 11.41
N SER A 585 6.23 -3.68 11.91
CA SER A 585 4.83 -3.93 12.27
C SER A 585 4.37 -3.18 13.50
N VAL A 586 5.28 -2.78 14.37
CA VAL A 586 4.98 -2.03 15.60
C VAL A 586 5.99 -0.93 15.81
N GLY A 587 5.57 0.24 16.30
CA GLY A 587 6.45 1.37 16.61
C GLY A 587 5.96 2.21 17.80
N GLY A 588 6.86 2.95 18.46
CA GLY A 588 6.51 3.95 19.47
C GLY A 588 5.96 3.42 20.79
N LEU A 589 6.31 2.20 21.19
CA LEU A 589 5.76 1.54 22.38
C LEU A 589 6.38 2.04 23.69
N ASN A 590 5.56 2.31 24.71
CA ASN A 590 6.02 2.59 26.06
C ASN A 590 6.15 1.34 26.94
N TYR A 591 5.40 0.29 26.62
CA TYR A 591 5.42 -0.97 27.33
C TYR A 591 5.10 -2.12 26.37
N VAL A 592 5.91 -3.17 26.38
CA VAL A 592 5.71 -4.41 25.58
C VAL A 592 5.98 -5.62 26.44
N SER A 593 5.01 -6.54 26.48
CA SER A 593 5.20 -7.88 27.05
C SER A 593 5.25 -8.90 25.91
N LEU A 594 6.38 -9.56 25.74
CA LEU A 594 6.65 -10.54 24.69
C LEU A 594 6.83 -11.91 25.35
N GLN A 595 5.76 -12.65 25.62
CA GLN A 595 5.84 -13.92 26.38
C GLN A 595 6.16 -15.13 25.50
N ASP A 596 5.56 -15.22 24.29
CA ASP A 596 5.61 -16.42 23.45
C ASP A 596 6.14 -16.17 22.03
N ILE A 597 6.87 -15.07 21.79
CA ILE A 597 7.28 -14.65 20.45
C ILE A 597 8.43 -15.51 19.94
N GLU A 598 8.26 -16.10 18.77
CA GLU A 598 9.24 -16.95 18.07
C GLU A 598 10.12 -16.15 17.11
N THR A 599 9.53 -15.18 16.40
CA THR A 599 10.26 -14.32 15.46
C THR A 599 9.84 -12.86 15.56
N ILE A 600 10.81 -11.95 15.48
CA ILE A 600 10.56 -10.52 15.35
C ILE A 600 11.31 -10.04 14.12
N GLY A 601 10.58 -9.42 13.18
CA GLY A 601 11.16 -8.75 12.04
C GLY A 601 11.84 -7.43 12.44
N GLU A 602 12.36 -6.74 11.43
CA GLU A 602 12.93 -5.41 11.55
C GLU A 602 11.89 -4.40 12.03
N CYS A 603 11.78 -4.18 13.33
CA CYS A 603 10.83 -3.27 13.96
C CYS A 603 11.56 -2.18 14.74
N GLN A 604 11.13 -0.93 14.57
CA GLN A 604 11.54 0.14 15.50
C GLN A 604 10.54 0.19 16.67
N LEU A 605 10.83 -0.55 17.73
CA LEU A 605 10.12 -0.38 18.99
C LEU A 605 10.67 0.87 19.71
N THR A 606 10.63 2.01 19.02
CA THR A 606 11.19 3.27 19.49
C THR A 606 10.17 4.04 20.30
N GLY A 607 10.34 4.05 21.60
CA GLY A 607 9.71 5.00 22.50
C GLY A 607 10.67 5.28 23.64
N ALA A 608 10.93 6.55 23.98
CA ALA A 608 11.87 6.98 25.01
C ALA A 608 11.64 6.33 26.40
N ASP A 609 10.49 5.70 26.58
CA ASP A 609 10.04 5.14 27.85
C ASP A 609 9.72 3.63 27.80
N ALA A 610 10.08 2.91 26.75
CA ALA A 610 9.70 1.50 26.59
C ALA A 610 10.44 0.58 27.57
N THR A 611 9.69 -0.24 28.29
CA THR A 611 10.17 -1.37 29.07
C THR A 611 9.76 -2.66 28.38
N PHE A 612 10.73 -3.52 28.07
CA PHE A 612 10.49 -4.82 27.45
C PHE A 612 10.55 -5.92 28.50
N VAL A 613 9.51 -6.72 28.56
CA VAL A 613 9.47 -7.92 29.39
C VAL A 613 9.48 -9.14 28.48
N LEU A 614 10.58 -9.88 28.46
CA LEU A 614 10.70 -11.16 27.77
C LEU A 614 10.39 -12.27 28.75
N GLY A 615 9.27 -12.96 28.56
CA GLY A 615 8.85 -14.07 29.40
C GLY A 615 9.70 -15.32 29.24
N PRO A 616 9.51 -16.34 30.13
CA PRO A 616 10.33 -17.56 30.16
C PRO A 616 10.21 -18.40 28.89
N ASN A 617 9.09 -18.29 28.19
CA ASN A 617 8.79 -19.07 26.98
C ASN A 617 9.09 -18.32 25.66
N ALA A 618 9.63 -17.11 25.70
CA ALA A 618 9.97 -16.36 24.50
C ALA A 618 11.17 -17.02 23.78
N PRO A 619 10.97 -17.77 22.69
CA PRO A 619 12.04 -18.48 22.00
C PRO A 619 12.79 -17.60 21.00
N ILE A 620 12.99 -16.32 21.31
CA ILE A 620 13.65 -15.36 20.42
C ILE A 620 15.10 -15.81 20.22
N GLN A 621 15.37 -16.47 19.12
CA GLN A 621 16.68 -17.05 18.84
C GLN A 621 17.72 -16.04 18.35
N THR A 622 17.28 -14.90 17.80
CA THR A 622 18.18 -13.87 17.27
C THR A 622 17.62 -12.47 17.45
N LEU A 623 18.30 -11.67 18.27
CA LEU A 623 18.16 -10.21 18.23
C LEU A 623 19.12 -9.72 17.14
N ARG A 624 18.60 -9.26 16.00
CA ARG A 624 19.40 -8.77 14.87
C ARG A 624 19.30 -7.25 14.72
N TYR A 625 20.19 -6.68 13.94
CA TYR A 625 20.10 -5.28 13.48
C TYR A 625 18.78 -5.05 12.74
N ASN A 626 18.27 -3.84 12.92
CA ASN A 626 16.87 -3.50 12.77
C ASN A 626 16.00 -4.30 13.75
N SER A 627 16.64 -4.85 14.76
CA SER A 627 15.94 -5.43 15.87
C SER A 627 14.93 -4.43 16.42
N PRO A 628 13.77 -4.90 16.89
CA PRO A 628 12.77 -4.08 17.56
C PRO A 628 13.36 -3.26 18.71
N PHE A 629 14.56 -3.61 19.14
CA PHE A 629 15.25 -3.01 20.28
C PHE A 629 16.26 -1.92 19.91
N SER A 630 16.48 -1.63 18.63
CA SER A 630 17.41 -0.59 18.15
C SER A 630 16.96 0.83 18.46
N GLY A 631 16.40 1.15 19.48
CA GLY A 631 15.93 2.48 19.90
C GLY A 631 15.50 2.50 21.34
N LEU A 632 15.74 1.40 22.04
CA LEU A 632 15.43 1.26 23.46
C LEU A 632 16.19 2.27 24.29
N GLU A 633 15.44 3.16 24.89
CA GLU A 633 16.01 4.16 25.78
C GLU A 633 16.08 3.69 27.22
N LYS A 634 15.18 2.85 27.73
CA LYS A 634 15.11 2.50 29.15
C LYS A 634 15.61 1.13 29.55
N SER A 635 14.76 0.13 29.66
CA SER A 635 15.16 -1.11 30.31
C SER A 635 14.59 -2.35 29.64
N ILE A 636 15.36 -3.41 29.68
CA ILE A 636 14.95 -4.75 29.28
C ILE A 636 14.89 -5.63 30.52
N ILE A 637 13.73 -6.26 30.73
CA ILE A 637 13.54 -7.26 31.75
C ILE A 637 13.45 -8.62 31.07
N ILE A 638 14.37 -9.52 31.42
CA ILE A 638 14.34 -10.89 30.93
C ILE A 638 14.05 -11.78 32.10
N ASP A 639 13.04 -12.64 31.98
CA ASP A 639 12.73 -13.63 33.00
C ASP A 639 13.93 -14.56 33.22
N SER A 640 14.20 -14.94 34.49
CA SER A 640 15.32 -15.81 34.85
C SER A 640 15.23 -17.19 34.20
N GLU A 641 14.00 -17.65 33.89
CA GLU A 641 13.74 -18.93 33.23
C GLU A 641 13.84 -18.86 31.69
N ASN A 642 14.09 -17.67 31.11
CA ASN A 642 14.25 -17.55 29.67
C ASN A 642 15.39 -18.48 29.17
N PRO A 643 15.12 -19.36 28.20
CA PRO A 643 16.09 -20.36 27.76
C PRO A 643 17.22 -19.77 26.91
N ASN A 644 17.01 -18.62 26.28
CA ASN A 644 17.90 -18.11 25.24
C ASN A 644 18.71 -16.89 25.68
N PHE A 645 18.19 -16.08 26.59
CA PHE A 645 18.76 -14.78 26.94
C PHE A 645 18.87 -14.57 28.44
N VAL A 646 19.79 -13.70 28.82
CA VAL A 646 19.96 -13.18 30.18
C VAL A 646 20.25 -11.69 30.10
N CYS A 647 19.67 -10.92 31.01
CA CYS A 647 19.95 -9.50 31.18
C CYS A 647 20.82 -9.29 32.45
N ILE A 648 21.97 -8.67 32.28
CA ILE A 648 22.90 -8.32 33.36
C ILE A 648 23.19 -6.83 33.26
N ASP A 649 22.93 -6.06 34.29
CA ASP A 649 23.10 -4.62 34.31
C ASP A 649 22.44 -3.90 33.13
N ASN A 650 21.25 -4.37 32.75
CA ASN A 650 20.49 -3.89 31.62
C ASN A 650 21.21 -4.06 30.24
N VAL A 651 22.09 -5.03 30.11
CA VAL A 651 22.70 -5.48 28.87
C VAL A 651 22.22 -6.89 28.60
N VAL A 652 21.80 -7.17 27.42
CA VAL A 652 21.28 -8.48 26.98
C VAL A 652 22.42 -9.31 26.41
N TYR A 653 22.56 -10.51 26.92
CA TYR A 653 23.47 -11.53 26.43
C TYR A 653 22.68 -12.78 26.02
N ASN A 654 23.29 -13.64 25.19
CA ASN A 654 22.78 -15.00 25.05
C ASN A 654 22.91 -15.74 26.41
N LYS A 655 22.17 -16.85 26.62
CA LYS A 655 22.13 -17.56 27.89
C LYS A 655 23.51 -18.03 28.33
N ALA A 656 24.38 -18.40 27.39
CA ALA A 656 25.77 -18.79 27.63
C ALA A 656 26.70 -17.61 27.98
N LYS A 657 26.22 -16.36 27.83
CA LYS A 657 27.00 -15.12 28.03
C LYS A 657 28.20 -14.99 27.09
N THR A 658 28.21 -15.71 25.99
CA THR A 658 29.28 -15.65 24.98
C THR A 658 29.03 -14.60 23.91
N GLU A 659 27.80 -14.08 23.83
CA GLU A 659 27.43 -13.05 22.87
C GLU A 659 26.73 -11.89 23.57
N LEU A 660 27.18 -10.67 23.29
CA LEU A 660 26.47 -9.45 23.65
C LEU A 660 25.46 -9.15 22.56
N MET A 661 24.18 -9.22 22.90
CA MET A 661 23.08 -9.11 21.97
C MET A 661 22.58 -7.66 21.81
N LEU A 662 22.52 -6.91 22.92
CA LEU A 662 21.99 -5.55 22.92
C LEU A 662 22.38 -4.79 24.19
N CYS A 663 22.74 -3.50 24.04
CA CYS A 663 22.97 -2.57 25.12
C CYS A 663 22.03 -1.36 25.00
N PRO A 664 21.01 -1.22 25.86
CA PRO A 664 20.11 -0.07 25.87
C PRO A 664 20.82 1.24 26.21
N LYS A 665 20.22 2.35 25.76
CA LYS A 665 20.70 3.72 25.98
C LYS A 665 20.77 4.09 27.48
N TYR A 666 19.76 3.67 28.22
CA TYR A 666 19.66 3.93 29.66
C TYR A 666 19.73 2.64 30.46
N TYR A 667 20.07 2.78 31.72
CA TYR A 667 19.93 1.72 32.70
C TYR A 667 19.23 2.27 33.93
N ASP A 668 18.42 1.45 34.59
CA ASP A 668 17.73 1.84 35.81
C ASP A 668 18.68 1.78 37.00
N LYS A 669 19.01 2.94 37.50
CA LYS A 669 19.79 3.05 38.72
C LYS A 669 18.88 2.91 39.92
N LYS A 670 19.06 1.84 40.69
CA LYS A 670 18.37 1.60 41.96
C LYS A 670 19.05 2.42 43.05
N THR A 671 18.34 3.42 43.58
CA THR A 671 18.82 4.24 44.70
C THR A 671 17.91 4.06 45.92
N PRO A 672 18.47 3.99 47.16
CA PRO A 672 17.65 3.94 48.34
C PRO A 672 16.83 5.24 48.49
N TRP A 673 15.55 5.12 48.84
CA TRP A 673 14.66 6.26 49.10
C TRP A 673 13.79 5.92 50.32
N GLY A 674 14.12 6.50 51.48
CA GLY A 674 13.47 6.14 52.76
C GLY A 674 13.63 4.65 53.08
N GLU A 675 12.50 3.97 53.39
CA GLU A 675 12.48 2.49 53.57
C GLU A 675 12.30 1.69 52.29
N GLY A 676 12.34 2.36 51.12
CA GLY A 676 12.11 1.75 49.79
C GLY A 676 13.26 2.01 48.81
N TRP A 677 12.94 1.79 47.52
CA TRP A 677 13.88 2.01 46.44
C TRP A 677 13.25 2.96 45.40
N GLN A 678 14.05 3.90 44.94
CA GLN A 678 13.70 4.73 43.79
C GLN A 678 14.51 4.24 42.58
N TYR A 679 13.85 4.11 41.43
CA TYR A 679 14.50 3.82 40.18
C TYR A 679 14.60 5.13 39.38
N SER A 680 15.77 5.46 38.88
CA SER A 680 15.99 6.57 37.97
C SER A 680 16.74 6.07 36.73
N SER A 681 16.19 6.31 35.56
CA SER A 681 16.88 5.99 34.30
C SER A 681 18.07 6.94 34.12
N GLN A 682 19.26 6.39 33.93
CA GLN A 682 20.48 7.12 33.68
C GLN A 682 21.05 6.71 32.31
N PRO A 683 21.57 7.68 31.49
CA PRO A 683 22.26 7.33 30.28
C PRO A 683 23.53 6.52 30.57
N ARG A 684 23.81 5.54 29.73
CA ARG A 684 25.01 4.72 29.85
C ARG A 684 26.17 5.38 29.09
N TYR A 685 27.16 5.83 29.82
CA TYR A 685 28.36 6.45 29.25
C TYR A 685 29.55 5.52 29.14
N ASP A 686 29.55 4.41 29.89
CA ASP A 686 30.62 3.43 29.96
C ASP A 686 30.08 2.00 29.83
N LEU A 687 30.80 1.18 29.14
CA LEU A 687 30.52 -0.24 29.03
C LEU A 687 31.81 -1.05 29.08
N GLU A 688 31.87 -1.96 30.03
CA GLU A 688 32.89 -3.01 30.08
C GLU A 688 32.25 -4.31 29.61
N VAL A 689 32.71 -4.81 28.46
CA VAL A 689 32.25 -6.11 27.93
C VAL A 689 32.81 -7.24 28.78
N PRO A 690 31.99 -8.15 29.31
CA PRO A 690 32.49 -9.27 30.13
C PRO A 690 33.46 -10.18 29.38
N ALA A 691 34.46 -10.73 30.09
CA ALA A 691 35.45 -11.63 29.51
C ALA A 691 34.91 -12.99 29.01
N THR A 692 33.65 -13.28 29.29
CA THR A 692 32.96 -14.46 28.72
C THR A 692 32.49 -14.22 27.28
N VAL A 693 32.40 -12.95 26.85
CA VAL A 693 31.89 -12.56 25.52
C VAL A 693 32.95 -12.84 24.48
N LYS A 694 32.52 -13.52 23.42
CA LYS A 694 33.33 -13.83 22.22
C LYS A 694 32.88 -13.02 21.02
N ARG A 695 31.61 -12.62 21.01
CA ARG A 695 31.01 -11.86 19.90
C ARG A 695 30.13 -10.72 20.41
N ILE A 696 30.26 -9.56 19.79
CA ILE A 696 29.31 -8.46 19.91
C ILE A 696 28.45 -8.50 18.65
N GLN A 697 27.13 -8.67 18.80
CA GLN A 697 26.19 -8.80 17.68
C GLN A 697 26.08 -7.48 16.91
N ASP A 698 25.60 -7.54 15.65
CA ASP A 698 25.38 -6.39 14.80
C ASP A 698 24.53 -5.35 15.52
N PHE A 699 24.95 -4.09 15.50
CA PHE A 699 24.24 -2.94 16.07
C PHE A 699 23.91 -3.00 17.56
N ALA A 700 24.50 -3.90 18.28
CA ALA A 700 24.23 -4.11 19.72
C ALA A 700 24.46 -2.84 20.56
N LEU A 701 25.32 -1.92 20.12
CA LEU A 701 25.70 -0.69 20.83
C LEU A 701 25.24 0.59 20.13
N ILE A 702 24.48 0.50 19.03
CA ILE A 702 24.19 1.63 18.13
C ILE A 702 23.58 2.88 18.82
N MET A 703 22.68 2.68 19.75
CA MET A 703 21.96 3.79 20.40
C MET A 703 22.52 4.15 21.79
N THR A 704 23.53 3.45 22.25
CA THR A 704 24.12 3.68 23.57
C THR A 704 25.04 4.90 23.52
N PRO A 705 24.87 5.92 24.36
CA PRO A 705 25.70 7.15 24.33
C PRO A 705 27.03 6.92 25.03
N LEU A 706 27.76 5.89 24.61
CA LEU A 706 29.05 5.56 25.21
C LEU A 706 30.07 6.68 24.99
N ILE A 707 30.83 6.94 26.05
CA ILE A 707 32.05 7.75 26.05
C ILE A 707 33.24 6.82 26.16
N GLU A 708 33.09 5.70 26.90
CA GLU A 708 34.11 4.69 27.09
C GLU A 708 33.57 3.28 26.79
N LEU A 709 34.33 2.50 26.07
CA LEU A 709 34.05 1.10 25.74
C LEU A 709 35.27 0.23 26.00
N THR A 710 35.13 -0.74 26.88
CA THR A 710 36.20 -1.71 27.16
C THR A 710 35.86 -3.05 26.53
N ILE A 711 36.76 -3.54 25.67
CA ILE A 711 36.63 -4.79 24.92
C ILE A 711 37.72 -5.75 25.39
N PRO A 712 37.38 -6.88 26.04
CA PRO A 712 38.36 -7.85 26.48
C PRO A 712 39.00 -8.62 25.31
N ALA A 713 40.16 -9.19 25.53
CA ALA A 713 40.89 -9.99 24.54
C ALA A 713 40.12 -11.25 24.06
N THR A 714 39.08 -11.65 24.79
CA THR A 714 38.23 -12.81 24.48
C THR A 714 37.23 -12.54 23.36
N VAL A 715 36.98 -11.28 23.00
CA VAL A 715 36.09 -10.94 21.89
C VAL A 715 36.81 -11.22 20.58
N GLU A 716 36.24 -12.13 19.81
CA GLU A 716 36.78 -12.64 18.55
C GLU A 716 36.19 -11.88 17.34
N GLU A 717 34.95 -11.38 17.48
CA GLU A 717 34.19 -10.73 16.38
C GLU A 717 33.33 -9.56 16.90
N ILE A 718 33.31 -8.47 16.15
CA ILE A 718 32.48 -7.29 16.42
C ILE A 718 31.58 -7.05 15.23
N GLY A 719 30.27 -7.14 15.44
CA GLY A 719 29.26 -6.91 14.42
C GLY A 719 29.22 -5.48 13.92
N VAL A 720 28.48 -5.30 12.86
CA VAL A 720 28.33 -4.03 12.13
C VAL A 720 27.93 -2.89 13.06
N PHE A 721 28.49 -1.72 12.84
CA PHE A 721 28.11 -0.42 13.42
C PHE A 721 28.11 -0.34 14.96
N ASN A 722 28.92 -1.15 15.62
CA ASN A 722 29.11 -1.07 17.08
C ASN A 722 30.18 -0.04 17.50
N ILE A 723 31.08 0.31 16.60
CA ILE A 723 32.14 1.28 16.83
C ILE A 723 31.77 2.60 16.14
N ARG A 724 31.83 3.69 16.88
CA ARG A 724 31.46 5.02 16.36
C ARG A 724 32.41 6.11 16.88
N GLY A 725 32.38 7.28 16.23
CA GLY A 725 33.16 8.45 16.66
C GLY A 725 32.70 9.00 18.04
N GLY A 726 33.64 9.58 18.77
CA GLY A 726 33.42 10.19 20.10
C GLY A 726 33.56 9.22 21.27
N VAL A 727 33.90 7.94 21.01
CA VAL A 727 34.07 6.91 22.04
C VAL A 727 35.55 6.62 22.22
N ASN A 728 36.05 6.61 23.45
CA ASN A 728 37.35 6.04 23.78
C ASN A 728 37.20 4.53 23.91
N VAL A 729 37.91 3.78 23.10
CA VAL A 729 37.84 2.33 23.05
C VAL A 729 39.11 1.74 23.63
N TYR A 730 38.97 0.93 24.69
CA TYR A 730 40.04 0.17 25.31
C TYR A 730 39.94 -1.27 24.83
N ASN A 731 40.66 -1.61 23.76
CA ASN A 731 40.62 -2.95 23.16
C ASN A 731 41.85 -3.77 23.56
N TYR A 732 41.66 -4.81 24.39
CA TYR A 732 42.71 -5.64 24.92
C TYR A 732 43.15 -6.79 23.98
N ALA A 733 42.57 -6.93 22.80
CA ALA A 733 43.01 -7.94 21.86
C ALA A 733 44.36 -7.55 21.22
N THR A 734 45.26 -8.52 21.12
CA THR A 734 46.57 -8.33 20.46
C THR A 734 46.49 -8.39 18.94
N THR A 735 45.36 -8.88 18.42
CA THR A 735 45.03 -8.91 17.00
C THR A 735 43.72 -8.18 16.81
N PRO A 736 43.62 -7.21 15.89
CA PRO A 736 42.36 -6.52 15.62
C PRO A 736 41.26 -7.51 15.24
N GLN A 737 40.09 -7.40 15.88
CA GLN A 737 38.92 -8.18 15.52
C GLN A 737 38.34 -7.68 14.19
N PRO A 738 37.80 -8.57 13.37
CA PRO A 738 37.09 -8.17 12.18
C PRO A 738 35.84 -7.39 12.56
N ILE A 739 35.61 -6.30 11.84
CA ILE A 739 34.36 -5.52 11.85
C ILE A 739 33.83 -5.53 10.42
N HIS A 740 32.71 -6.19 10.21
CA HIS A 740 32.12 -6.31 8.88
C HIS A 740 31.45 -5.02 8.44
N LEU A 741 31.46 -4.76 7.13
CA LEU A 741 30.66 -3.69 6.50
C LEU A 741 29.21 -4.18 6.33
N MET A 742 28.27 -3.22 6.33
CA MET A 742 26.86 -3.55 6.19
C MET A 742 26.56 -4.10 4.79
N SER A 743 27.21 -3.59 3.76
CA SER A 743 27.10 -4.10 2.39
C SER A 743 27.56 -5.54 2.23
N GLU A 744 28.47 -6.02 3.08
CA GLU A 744 28.93 -7.41 3.06
C GLU A 744 27.90 -8.38 3.64
N LEU A 745 27.28 -8.00 4.75
CA LEU A 745 26.32 -8.86 5.48
C LEU A 745 24.87 -8.65 5.06
N HIS A 746 24.53 -7.42 4.67
CA HIS A 746 23.17 -7.00 4.36
C HIS A 746 23.11 -6.18 3.06
N PRO A 747 23.52 -6.72 1.90
CA PRO A 747 23.64 -5.97 0.64
C PRO A 747 22.31 -5.42 0.09
N LEU A 748 21.18 -5.96 0.54
CA LEU A 748 19.84 -5.51 0.14
C LEU A 748 19.24 -4.47 1.09
N HIS A 749 19.94 -4.12 2.16
CA HIS A 749 19.42 -3.14 3.12
C HIS A 749 19.50 -1.72 2.54
N PRO A 750 18.42 -0.90 2.60
CA PRO A 750 18.36 0.40 1.92
C PRO A 750 19.37 1.43 2.43
N TYR A 751 19.97 1.22 3.61
CA TYR A 751 20.95 2.13 4.21
C TYR A 751 22.37 1.56 4.26
N HIS A 752 22.67 0.45 3.57
CA HIS A 752 24.00 -0.17 3.65
C HIS A 752 25.11 0.80 3.22
N ASP A 753 24.92 1.54 2.13
CA ASP A 753 25.91 2.52 1.66
C ASP A 753 26.15 3.66 2.65
N ALA A 754 25.09 4.13 3.32
CA ALA A 754 25.21 5.23 4.29
C ALA A 754 25.94 4.79 5.56
N VAL A 755 25.73 3.56 6.03
CA VAL A 755 26.41 2.97 7.18
C VAL A 755 27.88 2.73 6.86
N ASP A 756 28.17 2.15 5.71
CA ASP A 756 29.55 1.87 5.29
C ASP A 756 30.34 3.17 5.02
N ALA A 757 29.68 4.17 4.44
CA ALA A 757 30.27 5.50 4.30
C ALA A 757 30.59 6.12 5.65
N TYR A 758 29.71 5.98 6.67
CA TYR A 758 29.96 6.46 8.04
C TYR A 758 31.16 5.74 8.67
N LEU A 759 31.22 4.41 8.57
CA LEU A 759 32.32 3.61 9.10
C LEU A 759 33.67 3.91 8.39
N SER A 760 33.64 4.48 7.18
CA SER A 760 34.79 4.92 6.42
C SER A 760 35.28 6.33 6.78
N THR A 761 34.54 7.07 7.62
CA THR A 761 34.91 8.42 8.07
C THR A 761 35.88 8.35 9.26
N PRO A 762 36.67 9.43 9.51
CA PRO A 762 37.53 9.49 10.70
C PRO A 762 36.71 9.37 12.00
N LEU A 763 37.01 8.38 12.83
CA LEU A 763 36.41 8.19 14.13
C LEU A 763 37.10 9.08 15.15
N THR A 764 36.38 10.02 15.75
CA THR A 764 36.87 10.83 16.87
C THR A 764 36.85 10.01 18.16
N GLY A 765 37.76 10.27 19.06
CA GLY A 765 38.04 9.45 20.24
C GLY A 765 39.39 8.75 20.14
N THR A 766 39.81 8.11 21.20
CA THR A 766 41.08 7.40 21.25
C THR A 766 40.87 5.89 21.30
N LEU A 767 41.55 5.19 20.43
CA LEU A 767 41.69 3.73 20.50
C LEU A 767 42.91 3.36 21.28
N HIS A 768 42.73 2.75 22.44
CA HIS A 768 43.78 2.19 23.29
C HIS A 768 43.94 0.72 22.97
N VAL A 769 45.16 0.27 22.68
CA VAL A 769 45.48 -1.12 22.35
C VAL A 769 46.70 -1.62 23.15
N PRO A 770 46.94 -2.92 23.23
CA PRO A 770 48.10 -3.46 23.91
C PRO A 770 49.41 -2.97 23.29
N ALA A 771 50.44 -2.85 24.15
CA ALA A 771 51.75 -2.40 23.74
C ALA A 771 52.29 -3.21 22.54
N GLY A 772 52.73 -2.49 21.47
CA GLY A 772 53.23 -3.07 20.23
C GLY A 772 52.17 -3.49 19.21
N CYS A 773 50.89 -3.22 19.46
CA CYS A 773 49.80 -3.57 18.53
C CYS A 773 49.29 -2.42 17.64
N LYS A 774 49.81 -1.21 17.86
CA LYS A 774 49.36 0.00 17.16
C LYS A 774 49.37 -0.13 15.65
N GLU A 775 50.44 -0.64 15.07
CA GLU A 775 50.59 -0.77 13.61
C GLU A 775 49.54 -1.75 13.04
N ALA A 776 49.25 -2.84 13.76
CA ALA A 776 48.25 -3.82 13.34
C ALA A 776 46.82 -3.17 13.28
N TYR A 777 46.46 -2.37 14.28
CA TYR A 777 45.19 -1.67 14.32
C TYR A 777 45.11 -0.53 13.33
N ALA A 778 46.21 0.19 13.07
CA ALA A 778 46.28 1.22 12.06
C ALA A 778 46.18 0.67 10.61
N ALA A 779 46.41 -0.63 10.43
CA ALA A 779 46.24 -1.29 9.14
C ALA A 779 44.88 -2.02 8.98
N ALA A 780 44.12 -2.25 10.07
CA ALA A 780 42.88 -3.02 10.07
C ALA A 780 41.68 -2.18 9.65
N ASP A 781 40.79 -2.77 8.88
CA ASP A 781 39.56 -2.10 8.43
C ASP A 781 38.71 -1.64 9.61
N VAL A 782 38.06 -0.48 9.44
CA VAL A 782 37.33 0.29 10.45
C VAL A 782 38.23 0.83 11.55
N TRP A 783 39.10 0.01 12.17
CA TRP A 783 40.01 0.41 13.24
C TRP A 783 41.01 1.51 12.79
N LYS A 784 41.50 1.43 11.55
CA LYS A 784 42.38 2.42 10.93
C LYS A 784 41.81 3.84 10.89
N ASN A 785 40.48 3.96 11.00
CA ASN A 785 39.77 5.23 10.91
C ASN A 785 39.76 6.02 12.22
N PHE A 786 40.25 5.45 13.33
CA PHE A 786 40.46 6.21 14.55
C PHE A 786 41.53 7.30 14.38
N SER A 787 41.16 8.55 14.72
CA SER A 787 42.05 9.69 14.61
C SER A 787 43.28 9.60 15.53
N ASN A 788 43.15 8.85 16.60
CA ASN A 788 44.23 8.65 17.60
C ASN A 788 44.24 7.18 18.01
N ILE A 789 45.35 6.47 17.78
CA ILE A 789 45.58 5.10 18.21
C ILE A 789 46.83 5.08 19.11
N VAL A 790 46.70 4.64 20.34
CA VAL A 790 47.79 4.57 21.33
C VAL A 790 47.94 3.12 21.83
N ASP A 791 49.15 2.69 22.01
CA ASP A 791 49.50 1.34 22.45
C ASP A 791 49.95 1.33 23.93
N ASP A 792 49.07 1.78 24.78
CA ASP A 792 49.33 2.03 26.21
C ASP A 792 48.68 0.98 27.15
N LEU A 793 47.98 -0.01 26.63
CA LEU A 793 47.36 -1.01 27.43
C LEU A 793 48.36 -2.10 27.82
N SER A 794 48.43 -2.40 29.10
CA SER A 794 49.04 -3.64 29.61
C SER A 794 48.07 -4.79 29.36
N PRO A 795 48.57 -6.00 29.00
CA PRO A 795 47.70 -7.16 28.85
C PRO A 795 46.77 -7.31 30.06
N MET A 796 45.46 -7.50 29.84
CA MET A 796 44.59 -7.91 30.93
C MET A 796 45.17 -9.21 31.55
N PRO A 797 45.25 -9.36 32.87
CA PRO A 797 45.62 -10.63 33.46
C PRO A 797 44.64 -11.70 32.92
N THR A 798 45.12 -12.57 32.07
CA THR A 798 44.37 -13.77 31.62
C THR A 798 44.36 -14.76 32.77
N GLY A 799 43.29 -14.76 33.55
CA GLY A 799 43.16 -15.73 34.62
C GLY A 799 42.05 -15.34 35.58
N ILE A 800 40.83 -15.61 35.22
CA ILE A 800 39.87 -16.11 36.19
C ILE A 800 40.04 -17.64 36.07
N GLU A 801 41.02 -18.19 36.76
CA GLU A 801 40.96 -19.58 37.19
C GLU A 801 39.76 -19.70 38.14
N GLU A 802 39.01 -20.78 37.98
CA GLU A 802 37.84 -21.18 38.74
C GLU A 802 37.81 -20.66 40.19
N GLU A 803 36.61 -20.18 40.62
CA GLU A 803 36.26 -19.99 42.02
C GLU A 803 36.79 -21.12 42.85
N SER A 804 38.01 -21.00 43.34
CA SER A 804 38.46 -21.80 44.45
C SER A 804 37.67 -21.35 45.66
N GLN A 805 36.75 -22.19 46.10
CA GLN A 805 35.90 -21.99 47.26
C GLN A 805 36.75 -21.70 48.52
N LEU A 806 36.96 -20.44 48.82
CA LEU A 806 37.30 -20.00 50.16
C LEU A 806 35.98 -19.90 50.95
N HIS A 807 35.54 -21.01 51.50
CA HIS A 807 34.24 -21.08 52.19
C HIS A 807 34.12 -20.19 53.43
N ASP A 808 35.18 -19.57 53.92
CA ASP A 808 35.18 -18.81 55.17
C ASP A 808 35.54 -17.31 55.04
N VAL A 809 35.99 -16.82 53.90
CA VAL A 809 36.36 -15.39 53.73
C VAL A 809 35.11 -14.54 53.58
N ARG A 810 34.89 -13.60 54.47
CA ARG A 810 33.80 -12.62 54.41
C ARG A 810 34.34 -11.22 54.22
N LEU A 811 33.75 -10.52 53.26
CA LEU A 811 34.02 -9.11 52.93
C LEU A 811 32.91 -8.24 53.49
N CYS A 812 33.24 -7.27 54.32
CA CYS A 812 32.30 -6.31 54.85
C CYS A 812 32.79 -4.90 54.52
N GLN A 813 32.02 -4.16 53.70
CA GLN A 813 32.31 -2.75 53.35
C GLN A 813 31.93 -1.85 54.54
N THR A 814 32.87 -1.04 54.98
CA THR A 814 32.68 0.00 56.03
C THR A 814 32.67 1.40 55.35
N GLU A 815 32.39 2.44 56.12
CA GLU A 815 32.38 3.82 55.64
C GLU A 815 33.70 4.29 55.00
N ARG A 816 34.86 3.68 55.37
CA ARG A 816 36.17 4.12 54.92
C ARG A 816 37.02 3.01 54.30
N GLY A 817 36.53 1.81 54.21
CA GLY A 817 37.36 0.69 53.76
C GLY A 817 36.61 -0.64 53.66
N ILE A 818 37.35 -1.73 53.61
CA ILE A 818 36.85 -3.10 53.58
C ILE A 818 37.49 -3.88 54.73
N ASP A 819 36.66 -4.50 55.54
CA ASP A 819 37.06 -5.47 56.52
C ASP A 819 36.97 -6.89 55.90
N VAL A 820 38.07 -7.59 55.87
CA VAL A 820 38.16 -8.95 55.36
C VAL A 820 38.37 -9.87 56.56
N THR A 821 37.50 -10.84 56.70
CA THR A 821 37.57 -11.79 57.84
C THR A 821 37.61 -13.24 57.37
N GLY A 822 38.05 -14.18 58.19
CA GLY A 822 38.16 -15.57 57.80
C GLY A 822 39.49 -15.91 57.10
N LEU A 823 40.51 -15.08 57.30
CA LEU A 823 41.81 -15.24 56.68
C LEU A 823 42.71 -16.09 57.55
N ALA A 824 43.63 -16.81 56.93
CA ALA A 824 44.76 -17.39 57.69
C ALA A 824 45.67 -16.25 58.24
N PRO A 825 46.23 -16.33 59.40
CA PRO A 825 47.21 -15.36 59.95
C PRO A 825 48.29 -15.04 58.92
N HIS A 826 48.60 -13.74 58.77
CA HIS A 826 49.63 -13.20 57.86
C HIS A 826 49.27 -13.29 56.38
N THR A 827 48.02 -13.60 55.99
CA THR A 827 47.58 -13.53 54.62
C THR A 827 47.62 -12.09 54.14
N THR A 828 48.22 -11.85 53.00
CA THR A 828 48.24 -10.48 52.37
C THR A 828 46.98 -10.24 51.57
N VAL A 829 46.30 -9.11 51.79
CA VAL A 829 45.22 -8.58 51.05
C VAL A 829 45.77 -7.36 50.27
N ALA A 830 45.53 -7.35 48.95
CA ALA A 830 46.03 -6.30 48.09
C ALA A 830 44.85 -5.70 47.29
N LEU A 831 44.77 -4.38 47.26
CA LEU A 831 43.77 -3.61 46.52
C LEU A 831 44.39 -3.01 45.25
N TYR A 832 43.79 -3.26 44.14
CA TYR A 832 44.22 -2.75 42.84
C TYR A 832 43.15 -1.86 42.22
N SER A 833 43.56 -0.91 41.41
CA SER A 833 42.67 -0.19 40.48
C SER A 833 42.17 -1.13 39.39
N PRO A 834 41.13 -0.78 38.66
CA PRO A 834 40.67 -1.58 37.49
C PRO A 834 41.75 -1.73 36.40
N SER A 835 42.71 -0.79 36.35
CA SER A 835 43.89 -0.83 35.48
C SER A 835 45.06 -1.65 36.02
N GLY A 836 44.87 -2.38 37.09
CA GLY A 836 45.90 -3.25 37.67
C GLY A 836 46.96 -2.53 38.53
N ILE A 837 46.81 -1.24 38.83
CA ILE A 837 47.76 -0.52 39.70
C ILE A 837 47.50 -0.87 41.18
N LEU A 838 48.53 -1.31 41.89
CA LEU A 838 48.43 -1.61 43.31
C LEU A 838 48.18 -0.29 44.07
N MET A 839 47.10 -0.21 44.81
CA MET A 839 46.63 0.99 45.53
C MET A 839 46.86 0.87 47.04
N ALA A 840 46.65 -0.27 47.60
CA ALA A 840 46.85 -0.53 49.03
C ALA A 840 47.10 -1.99 49.32
N THR A 841 47.78 -2.29 50.42
CA THR A 841 47.96 -3.64 50.96
C THR A 841 47.68 -3.68 52.46
N ALA A 842 47.17 -4.80 52.92
CA ALA A 842 47.00 -5.10 54.36
C ALA A 842 47.34 -6.52 54.60
N THR A 843 47.86 -6.84 55.82
CA THR A 843 48.18 -8.18 56.24
C THR A 843 47.24 -8.62 57.35
N ALA A 844 46.73 -9.84 57.25
CA ALA A 844 45.81 -10.38 58.25
C ALA A 844 46.47 -10.51 59.60
N THR A 845 45.81 -10.08 60.63
CA THR A 845 46.19 -10.21 62.03
C THR A 845 46.04 -11.66 62.50
N ALA A 846 46.57 -11.98 63.73
CA ALA A 846 46.54 -13.34 64.26
C ALA A 846 45.07 -13.90 64.38
N ASP A 847 44.07 -13.05 64.48
CA ASP A 847 42.68 -13.45 64.56
C ASP A 847 41.98 -13.54 63.17
N GLY A 848 42.79 -13.51 62.09
CA GLY A 848 42.29 -13.73 60.71
C GLY A 848 41.52 -12.54 60.11
N ARG A 849 41.89 -11.32 60.51
CA ARG A 849 41.24 -10.11 60.00
C ARG A 849 42.25 -9.20 59.28
N ALA A 850 41.84 -8.61 58.18
CA ALA A 850 42.60 -7.55 57.53
C ALA A 850 41.67 -6.39 57.22
N LYS A 851 42.14 -5.13 57.38
CA LYS A 851 41.40 -3.94 57.02
C LYS A 851 42.17 -3.19 55.93
N ILE A 852 41.51 -2.84 54.86
CA ILE A 852 42.08 -2.07 53.76
C ILE A 852 41.26 -0.84 53.52
N ASP A 853 41.88 0.31 53.50
CA ASP A 853 41.19 1.58 53.25
C ASP A 853 40.98 1.80 51.76
N LEU A 854 39.76 2.28 51.41
CA LEU A 854 39.40 2.55 50.05
C LEU A 854 39.72 4.02 49.72
N PRO A 855 40.45 4.31 48.64
CA PRO A 855 40.64 5.67 48.16
C PRO A 855 39.32 6.29 47.74
N THR A 856 39.09 7.56 48.02
CA THR A 856 37.82 8.27 47.91
C THR A 856 37.35 8.56 46.47
N SER A 857 38.09 8.15 45.44
CA SER A 857 37.92 8.66 44.05
C SER A 857 37.49 7.62 43.00
N GLN A 858 37.30 6.34 43.30
CA GLN A 858 36.94 5.34 42.33
C GLN A 858 35.75 4.47 42.73
N ALA A 859 34.92 4.03 41.78
CA ALA A 859 33.75 3.23 42.04
C ALA A 859 33.99 1.71 41.96
N ILE A 860 35.13 1.25 41.44
CA ILE A 860 35.47 -0.16 41.26
C ILE A 860 36.90 -0.39 41.68
N TYR A 861 37.18 -1.51 42.41
CA TYR A 861 38.50 -1.98 42.79
C TYR A 861 38.59 -3.49 42.62
N ILE A 862 39.79 -4.00 42.45
CA ILE A 862 40.10 -5.42 42.49
C ILE A 862 40.80 -5.71 43.80
N LEU A 863 40.20 -6.55 44.63
CA LEU A 863 40.80 -7.02 45.90
C LEU A 863 41.37 -8.40 45.68
N LYS A 864 42.67 -8.57 45.93
CA LYS A 864 43.34 -9.88 45.91
C LYS A 864 43.58 -10.32 47.35
N VAL A 865 43.12 -11.53 47.66
CA VAL A 865 43.26 -12.16 48.99
C VAL A 865 43.97 -13.50 48.82
N GLY A 866 45.27 -13.58 49.09
CA GLY A 866 46.05 -14.76 48.72
C GLY A 866 46.01 -14.94 47.18
N GLU A 867 45.52 -16.08 46.74
CA GLU A 867 45.34 -16.38 45.31
C GLU A 867 43.96 -15.99 44.78
N ALA A 868 42.97 -15.70 45.65
CA ALA A 868 41.64 -15.33 45.29
C ALA A 868 41.53 -13.85 44.94
N THR A 869 40.69 -13.49 43.93
CA THR A 869 40.49 -12.15 43.46
C THR A 869 38.99 -11.81 43.52
N PHE A 870 38.67 -10.63 44.09
CA PHE A 870 37.30 -10.13 44.25
C PHE A 870 37.17 -8.78 43.57
N LYS A 871 36.12 -8.59 42.77
CA LYS A 871 35.75 -7.29 42.22
C LYS A 871 34.86 -6.54 43.22
N LEU A 872 35.33 -5.40 43.67
CA LEU A 872 34.65 -4.59 44.66
C LEU A 872 34.06 -3.37 43.99
N ARG A 873 32.79 -3.12 44.28
CA ARG A 873 32.12 -1.90 43.89
C ARG A 873 31.83 -1.08 45.12
N THR A 874 32.43 0.10 45.24
CA THR A 874 32.11 0.99 46.35
C THR A 874 30.75 1.57 46.25
N LYS A 875 29.94 1.52 47.28
CA LYS A 875 28.73 2.34 47.42
C LYS A 875 29.16 3.75 47.77
N LYS A 876 28.85 4.72 46.90
CA LYS A 876 28.83 6.14 47.29
C LYS A 876 27.65 6.38 48.20
#